data_454e8256d0e74a1c5449601eb168f021
#
_entry.id   454e8256d0e74a1c5449601eb168f021
#
_cell.length_a   1.000
_cell.length_b   1.000
_cell.length_c   1.000
_cell.angle_alpha   90.00
_cell.angle_beta   90.00
_cell.angle_gamma   90.00
#
_symmetry.space_group_name_H-M   'P 1'
#
loop_
_entity.id
_entity.type
_entity.pdbx_description
1 polymer ?
#
loop_
_entity_poly.entity_id
_entity_poly.type
_entity_poly.pdbx_seq_one_letter_code
_entity_poly.pdbx_strand_id
1 'polypeptide(L)'
;MANDKIIIHGARAHNLKNIDITIPKNKLVVVTGLSGSGKSSLAFDTLYAEGQRRYVESLSAYARQFLGQMDKPDVDSIDGLSPAISIDQKTTSHNPRSTVGTVTEINDFLRLLWARVGTQICPNDNIPISSQSPEQMVDRVLELPERTRLQILSPVVRDKKGTQKKVFEIIKREGFVRVQVDGETYDLDSVPELDKNKKHTVNVVIDRIIIKEGIKSRLFDSFESALRLSDGYAIADVIGGDPIPFSEQYACPICGFTVGELEPRLFSFNAPTGACPECEGLGLKLEVDIDLVVPDQTKTLKEGAIVPWNPISSQYYPQMLEQFCKSVGIDMDTPFNKLSKKQQQQILYGNGETPFHFHYENDFGGIRDVDVPFEGVINNISRRYRETNSDFTREQMRKYMTELPCPVCHGYRLNQRALAVKIDGRNIGEVSALSISDSLEFFKNIKLSAQKKEIAKPILKEIIDRLTFMKNVGVEYLTLSRSARTLSGGEAQRIRLATQIGSNLSGVMYVLDEPSIGLHQRDNDRLIESLKAMRDLGNTLIVVEHDEDTMRAADYIVDIGPGAGENGGQVMAAGTPKQVMRSRKSLTGQYLSGKKFIPVPHERRIGNGKKITITGAAENNLKDITVDFPLGEFICVTGVSGSGKSTLVNMILKRVLAQKLNNNSAKPGKYKSISGVENIEKVINIDQSPIGRTPRSNPATYTGVFDDIRELFAQTNQAKMRGYTKGRFSFNVKGGRCEACRGDGIIKIEMNFLPDVYVPCEVCHGTRYNSETLEVEYKGKNIAEVLNMTVSEALDFFSAIPKIKRKLQTIEDVGLGYVHLGQPATTLSGGEAQRMKLAAELHRQSHGKSFYILDEPTTGLHMDDIKRLLAVLQRLVDAGNTVLVIEHDLDVVKSADWLIDLGPEGGAGGGNVVATGTPEQVAEVKGSYTGKYLKEMLERDQKWAEEREAKQKK
;
A
#
# COMPACT_ATOMS: atom_id res chain seq x y z
N MET A 1 -2.93 8.18 46.83
CA MET A 1 -3.45 9.12 45.83
C MET A 1 -2.92 8.68 44.48
N ALA A 2 -3.78 8.43 43.53
CA ALA A 2 -3.32 8.09 42.16
C ALA A 2 -2.54 9.29 41.63
N ASN A 3 -1.35 9.05 41.13
CA ASN A 3 -0.48 10.11 40.61
C ASN A 3 -1.06 10.58 39.27
N ASP A 4 -1.80 11.69 39.26
CA ASP A 4 -2.52 12.24 38.09
C ASP A 4 -1.58 12.92 37.08
N LYS A 5 -0.27 12.77 37.27
CA LYS A 5 0.76 13.40 36.46
C LYS A 5 1.87 12.42 36.11
N ILE A 6 2.48 12.63 34.95
CA ILE A 6 3.76 12.02 34.55
C ILE A 6 4.82 13.09 34.78
N ILE A 7 5.82 12.80 35.60
CA ILE A 7 6.88 13.74 35.95
C ILE A 7 8.20 13.19 35.37
N ILE A 8 8.83 13.95 34.51
CA ILE A 8 10.10 13.61 33.86
C ILE A 8 11.17 14.54 34.43
N HIS A 9 12.27 13.96 34.89
CA HIS A 9 13.43 14.68 35.36
C HIS A 9 14.66 14.34 34.54
N GLY A 10 15.33 15.37 34.02
CA GLY A 10 16.62 15.24 33.35
C GLY A 10 16.63 14.46 32.05
N ALA A 11 15.67 14.64 31.17
CA ALA A 11 15.65 13.97 29.86
C ALA A 11 16.71 14.55 28.92
N ARG A 12 17.61 13.67 28.41
CA ARG A 12 18.77 14.01 27.57
C ARG A 12 18.85 13.18 26.27
N ALA A 13 17.80 12.43 25.95
CA ALA A 13 17.79 11.62 24.74
C ALA A 13 18.04 12.50 23.49
N HIS A 14 18.99 12.10 22.66
CA HIS A 14 19.38 12.81 21.42
C HIS A 14 19.74 14.29 21.67
N ASN A 15 18.89 15.21 21.17
CA ASN A 15 19.13 16.66 21.28
C ASN A 15 18.45 17.32 22.48
N LEU A 16 17.77 16.58 23.35
CA LEU A 16 17.13 17.12 24.54
C LEU A 16 18.16 17.65 25.54
N LYS A 17 17.92 18.85 26.06
CA LYS A 17 18.88 19.60 26.94
C LYS A 17 18.51 19.49 28.39
N ASN A 18 18.58 18.27 28.95
CA ASN A 18 18.34 18.00 30.38
C ASN A 18 17.01 18.62 30.87
N ILE A 19 15.91 18.24 30.15
CA ILE A 19 14.62 18.86 30.39
C ILE A 19 13.86 18.23 31.56
N ASP A 20 13.23 19.07 32.35
CA ASP A 20 12.25 18.70 33.39
C ASP A 20 10.86 19.11 32.92
N ILE A 21 9.92 18.16 32.94
CA ILE A 21 8.55 18.43 32.50
C ILE A 21 7.51 17.61 33.27
N THR A 22 6.35 18.22 33.50
CA THR A 22 5.20 17.55 34.09
C THR A 22 4.04 17.53 33.11
N ILE A 23 3.55 16.34 32.79
CA ILE A 23 2.47 16.08 31.84
C ILE A 23 1.26 15.52 32.60
N PRO A 24 0.04 16.08 32.42
CA PRO A 24 -1.18 15.55 33.05
C PRO A 24 -1.59 14.22 32.44
N LYS A 25 -2.07 13.26 33.28
CA LYS A 25 -2.67 11.99 32.81
C LYS A 25 -4.12 12.19 32.41
N ASN A 26 -4.63 11.19 31.65
CA ASN A 26 -6.02 11.14 31.18
C ASN A 26 -6.40 12.40 30.37
N LYS A 27 -5.46 12.87 29.58
CA LYS A 27 -5.57 14.08 28.76
C LYS A 27 -5.05 13.83 27.36
N LEU A 28 -5.56 14.63 26.42
CA LEU A 28 -5.00 14.75 25.08
C LEU A 28 -3.87 15.79 25.15
N VAL A 29 -2.64 15.29 25.10
CA VAL A 29 -1.41 16.10 25.16
C VAL A 29 -0.77 16.15 23.79
N VAL A 30 -0.57 17.34 23.25
CA VAL A 30 0.13 17.54 21.98
C VAL A 30 1.56 17.99 22.24
N VAL A 31 2.53 17.27 21.66
CA VAL A 31 3.95 17.66 21.63
C VAL A 31 4.24 18.27 20.25
N THR A 32 4.61 19.54 20.22
CA THR A 32 4.81 20.30 18.97
C THR A 32 6.12 21.05 18.97
N GLY A 33 6.45 21.74 17.86
CA GLY A 33 7.67 22.52 17.65
C GLY A 33 8.26 22.28 16.26
N LEU A 34 9.33 22.97 15.90
CA LEU A 34 10.00 22.86 14.60
C LEU A 34 10.44 21.43 14.27
N SER A 35 10.58 21.10 12.96
CA SER A 35 11.21 19.84 12.54
C SER A 35 12.62 19.72 13.12
N GLY A 36 12.95 18.54 13.69
CA GLY A 36 14.24 18.32 14.35
C GLY A 36 14.40 18.98 15.71
N SER A 37 13.36 19.55 16.33
CA SER A 37 13.46 20.21 17.64
C SER A 37 13.57 19.25 18.83
N GLY A 38 13.32 17.94 18.68
CA GLY A 38 13.37 16.94 19.76
C GLY A 38 12.01 16.41 20.22
N LYS A 39 10.94 16.66 19.47
CA LYS A 39 9.58 16.16 19.77
C LYS A 39 9.52 14.64 19.90
N SER A 40 10.01 13.95 18.86
CA SER A 40 10.02 12.47 18.82
C SER A 40 10.96 11.91 19.86
N SER A 41 12.08 12.59 20.18
CA SER A 41 13.00 12.22 21.25
C SER A 41 12.31 12.23 22.64
N LEU A 42 11.42 13.21 22.89
CA LEU A 42 10.64 13.23 24.13
C LEU A 42 9.53 12.17 24.12
N ALA A 43 8.73 12.10 23.04
CA ALA A 43 7.52 11.26 23.00
C ALA A 43 7.88 9.76 22.83
N PHE A 44 8.77 9.42 21.90
CA PHE A 44 9.10 8.03 21.57
C PHE A 44 10.35 7.53 22.27
N ASP A 45 11.48 8.24 22.14
CA ASP A 45 12.76 7.75 22.65
C ASP A 45 12.90 7.92 24.18
N THR A 46 12.02 8.72 24.82
CA THR A 46 12.00 8.88 26.28
C THR A 46 10.73 8.26 26.90
N LEU A 47 9.54 8.81 26.65
CA LEU A 47 8.30 8.38 27.31
C LEU A 47 7.85 6.98 26.91
N TYR A 48 7.75 6.71 25.60
CA TYR A 48 7.35 5.39 25.12
C TYR A 48 8.40 4.33 25.46
N ALA A 49 9.67 4.60 25.16
CA ALA A 49 10.76 3.66 25.42
C ALA A 49 10.83 3.22 26.89
N GLU A 50 10.72 4.16 27.84
CA GLU A 50 10.72 3.81 29.27
C GLU A 50 9.45 3.09 29.69
N GLY A 51 8.28 3.49 29.16
CA GLY A 51 7.01 2.82 29.44
C GLY A 51 7.00 1.38 28.95
N GLN A 52 7.50 1.14 27.73
CA GLN A 52 7.64 -0.18 27.14
C GLN A 52 8.68 -1.03 27.89
N ARG A 53 9.84 -0.46 28.22
CA ARG A 53 10.90 -1.12 28.99
C ARG A 53 10.37 -1.65 30.32
N ARG A 54 9.68 -0.81 31.11
CA ARG A 54 9.08 -1.22 32.39
C ARG A 54 8.02 -2.30 32.23
N TYR A 55 7.22 -2.23 31.16
CA TYR A 55 6.22 -3.26 30.87
C TYR A 55 6.90 -4.59 30.54
N VAL A 56 7.92 -4.60 29.66
CA VAL A 56 8.67 -5.81 29.32
C VAL A 56 9.40 -6.39 30.52
N GLU A 57 9.98 -5.56 31.39
CA GLU A 57 10.63 -6.01 32.64
C GLU A 57 9.65 -6.70 33.62
N SER A 58 8.37 -6.33 33.60
CA SER A 58 7.35 -6.98 34.41
C SER A 58 6.95 -8.37 33.93
N LEU A 59 7.32 -8.75 32.70
CA LEU A 59 6.99 -10.04 32.10
C LEU A 59 7.95 -11.16 32.55
N SER A 60 7.57 -12.41 32.31
CA SER A 60 8.43 -13.57 32.62
C SER A 60 9.74 -13.54 31.81
N ALA A 61 10.80 -14.16 32.33
CA ALA A 61 12.11 -14.24 31.66
C ALA A 61 12.00 -14.85 30.26
N TYR A 62 11.10 -15.82 30.07
CA TYR A 62 10.81 -16.44 28.76
C TYR A 62 10.20 -15.43 27.78
N ALA A 63 9.18 -14.66 28.18
CA ALA A 63 8.57 -13.65 27.31
C ALA A 63 9.55 -12.53 26.92
N ARG A 64 10.44 -12.14 27.84
CA ARG A 64 11.49 -11.13 27.58
C ARG A 64 12.47 -11.53 26.47
N GLN A 65 12.77 -12.82 26.32
CA GLN A 65 13.66 -13.31 25.25
C GLN A 65 13.10 -13.08 23.85
N PHE A 66 11.76 -13.06 23.69
CA PHE A 66 11.10 -12.84 22.40
C PHE A 66 10.83 -11.38 22.07
N LEU A 67 10.69 -10.51 23.09
CA LEU A 67 10.32 -9.11 22.90
C LEU A 67 11.52 -8.17 22.71
N GLY A 68 12.73 -8.68 22.91
CA GLY A 68 13.95 -7.87 22.89
C GLY A 68 14.10 -6.97 24.14
N GLN A 69 15.34 -6.66 24.54
CA GLN A 69 15.60 -5.64 25.54
C GLN A 69 15.66 -4.28 24.86
N MET A 70 14.86 -3.34 25.34
CA MET A 70 15.02 -1.93 24.96
C MET A 70 16.08 -1.28 25.84
N ASP A 71 16.94 -0.46 25.26
CA ASP A 71 17.90 0.34 25.98
C ASP A 71 17.19 1.32 26.92
N LYS A 72 17.77 1.55 28.08
CA LYS A 72 17.27 2.55 29.01
C LYS A 72 17.48 3.93 28.40
N PRO A 73 16.42 4.76 28.26
CA PRO A 73 16.57 6.12 27.76
C PRO A 73 17.46 6.94 28.71
N ASP A 74 18.17 7.92 28.15
CA ASP A 74 18.98 8.85 28.95
C ASP A 74 18.07 9.87 29.66
N VAL A 75 17.68 9.50 30.87
CA VAL A 75 16.77 10.25 31.74
C VAL A 75 17.09 9.93 33.21
N ASP A 76 17.02 10.92 34.07
CA ASP A 76 17.30 10.69 35.52
C ASP A 76 16.17 9.86 36.15
N SER A 77 14.92 10.31 36.01
CA SER A 77 13.74 9.54 36.47
C SER A 77 12.49 9.94 35.70
N ILE A 78 11.55 8.99 35.62
CA ILE A 78 10.17 9.24 35.15
C ILE A 78 9.21 8.59 36.11
N ASP A 79 8.36 9.42 36.73
CA ASP A 79 7.34 8.98 37.66
C ASP A 79 5.94 9.00 37.03
N GLY A 80 5.09 8.09 37.47
CA GLY A 80 3.69 8.07 37.03
C GLY A 80 3.43 7.48 35.66
N LEU A 81 4.34 6.75 35.02
CA LEU A 81 4.09 6.10 33.71
C LEU A 81 2.99 5.04 33.82
N SER A 82 2.14 4.98 32.78
CA SER A 82 1.22 3.88 32.50
C SER A 82 1.84 2.95 31.43
N PRO A 83 1.31 1.72 31.22
CA PRO A 83 1.67 0.90 30.07
C PRO A 83 1.56 1.69 28.78
N ALA A 84 2.56 1.64 27.92
CA ALA A 84 2.67 2.47 26.74
C ALA A 84 2.44 1.67 25.44
N ILE A 85 1.67 2.23 24.52
CA ILE A 85 1.45 1.71 23.17
C ILE A 85 1.82 2.80 22.17
N SER A 86 2.69 2.45 21.19
CA SER A 86 3.10 3.34 20.10
C SER A 86 2.29 3.07 18.84
N ILE A 87 1.88 4.14 18.17
CA ILE A 87 1.26 4.11 16.85
C ILE A 87 2.07 5.03 15.93
N ASP A 88 3.15 4.47 15.39
CA ASP A 88 4.07 5.18 14.50
C ASP A 88 3.71 5.05 13.01
N GLN A 89 4.32 5.87 12.17
CA GLN A 89 4.09 5.92 10.74
C GLN A 89 4.94 4.90 9.94
N LYS A 90 6.05 4.43 10.50
CA LYS A 90 7.14 3.77 9.74
C LYS A 90 6.88 2.33 9.30
N THR A 91 5.85 1.64 9.76
CA THR A 91 5.69 0.21 9.51
C THR A 91 4.51 -0.11 8.60
N THR A 92 4.66 0.08 7.28
CA THR A 92 3.83 -0.65 6.32
C THR A 92 4.29 -2.10 6.26
N SER A 93 3.36 -3.03 6.43
CA SER A 93 3.68 -4.46 6.30
C SER A 93 4.14 -4.77 4.87
N HIS A 94 5.34 -5.27 4.70
CA HIS A 94 5.85 -5.74 3.41
C HIS A 94 5.32 -7.13 3.02
N ASN A 95 4.58 -7.80 3.91
CA ASN A 95 4.02 -9.11 3.65
C ASN A 95 2.88 -9.01 2.61
N PRO A 96 2.99 -9.65 1.43
CA PRO A 96 1.98 -9.59 0.38
C PRO A 96 0.65 -10.26 0.77
N ARG A 97 0.65 -11.09 1.82
CA ARG A 97 -0.55 -11.74 2.34
C ARG A 97 -1.31 -10.90 3.35
N SER A 98 -0.71 -9.83 3.88
CA SER A 98 -1.41 -8.91 4.79
C SER A 98 -2.44 -8.06 4.03
N THR A 99 -3.66 -8.01 4.55
CA THR A 99 -4.76 -7.18 4.03
C THR A 99 -5.30 -6.28 5.14
N VAL A 100 -6.08 -5.27 4.77
CA VAL A 100 -6.80 -4.43 5.74
C VAL A 100 -7.59 -5.32 6.71
N GLY A 101 -8.34 -6.31 6.21
CA GLY A 101 -9.13 -7.22 7.03
C GLY A 101 -8.30 -8.07 8.01
N THR A 102 -7.06 -8.47 7.64
CA THR A 102 -6.19 -9.24 8.56
C THR A 102 -5.51 -8.37 9.59
N VAL A 103 -5.12 -7.15 9.25
CA VAL A 103 -4.50 -6.20 10.19
C VAL A 103 -5.48 -5.71 11.24
N THR A 104 -6.76 -5.59 10.88
CA THR A 104 -7.85 -5.18 11.79
C THR A 104 -8.51 -6.34 12.54
N GLU A 105 -8.03 -7.56 12.32
CA GLU A 105 -8.64 -8.80 12.87
C GLU A 105 -10.09 -9.07 12.41
N ILE A 106 -10.67 -8.18 11.60
CA ILE A 106 -12.04 -8.37 11.07
C ILE A 106 -12.14 -9.68 10.30
N ASN A 107 -11.08 -10.04 9.56
CA ASN A 107 -11.06 -11.28 8.78
C ASN A 107 -11.25 -12.55 9.64
N ASP A 108 -10.79 -12.54 10.88
CA ASP A 108 -10.97 -13.68 11.78
C ASP A 108 -12.42 -13.84 12.23
N PHE A 109 -13.11 -12.72 12.47
CA PHE A 109 -14.56 -12.74 12.74
C PHE A 109 -15.37 -13.10 11.48
N LEU A 110 -14.97 -12.67 10.28
CA LEU A 110 -15.60 -13.09 9.03
C LEU A 110 -15.48 -14.59 8.84
N ARG A 111 -14.29 -15.17 9.03
CA ARG A 111 -14.06 -16.61 8.93
C ARG A 111 -14.94 -17.39 9.91
N LEU A 112 -15.06 -16.91 11.14
CA LEU A 112 -15.92 -17.51 12.16
C LEU A 112 -17.40 -17.41 11.75
N LEU A 113 -17.84 -16.25 11.25
CA LEU A 113 -19.21 -16.02 10.81
C LEU A 113 -19.60 -16.96 9.68
N TRP A 114 -18.77 -17.04 8.60
CA TRP A 114 -19.04 -17.94 7.46
C TRP A 114 -19.02 -19.40 7.86
N ALA A 115 -18.13 -19.81 8.78
CA ALA A 115 -18.10 -21.18 9.29
C ALA A 115 -19.35 -21.56 10.12
N ARG A 116 -19.97 -20.61 10.84
CA ARG A 116 -21.07 -20.90 11.76
C ARG A 116 -22.46 -20.71 11.17
N VAL A 117 -22.65 -19.71 10.30
CA VAL A 117 -23.97 -19.39 9.74
C VAL A 117 -24.05 -19.42 8.22
N GLY A 118 -22.93 -19.69 7.54
CA GLY A 118 -22.88 -19.82 6.08
C GLY A 118 -23.76 -20.95 5.55
N THR A 119 -24.27 -20.77 4.34
CA THR A 119 -25.01 -21.78 3.59
C THR A 119 -24.16 -22.20 2.39
N GLN A 120 -23.90 -23.49 2.27
CA GLN A 120 -23.16 -24.06 1.16
C GLN A 120 -24.05 -24.03 -0.11
N ILE A 121 -23.54 -23.52 -1.21
CA ILE A 121 -24.26 -23.47 -2.49
C ILE A 121 -23.37 -24.09 -3.56
N CYS A 122 -23.89 -25.03 -4.33
CA CYS A 122 -23.15 -25.65 -5.43
C CYS A 122 -22.76 -24.56 -6.46
N PRO A 123 -21.50 -24.38 -6.81
CA PRO A 123 -21.10 -23.39 -7.80
C PRO A 123 -21.49 -23.77 -9.24
N ASN A 124 -21.74 -25.07 -9.50
CA ASN A 124 -22.09 -25.58 -10.83
C ASN A 124 -23.60 -25.52 -11.05
N ASP A 125 -24.38 -25.94 -10.04
CA ASP A 125 -25.83 -26.16 -10.17
C ASP A 125 -26.65 -25.08 -9.43
N ASN A 126 -25.98 -24.20 -8.69
CA ASN A 126 -26.56 -23.08 -7.92
C ASN A 126 -27.68 -23.49 -6.92
N ILE A 127 -27.58 -24.71 -6.37
CA ILE A 127 -28.50 -25.24 -5.37
C ILE A 127 -27.87 -25.30 -3.99
N PRO A 128 -28.64 -25.11 -2.89
CA PRO A 128 -28.12 -25.29 -1.55
C PRO A 128 -27.67 -26.74 -1.30
N ILE A 129 -26.49 -26.88 -0.73
CA ILE A 129 -25.96 -28.19 -0.31
C ILE A 129 -26.30 -28.35 1.19
N SER A 130 -27.12 -29.34 1.49
CA SER A 130 -27.50 -29.71 2.89
C SER A 130 -27.45 -31.20 3.02
N SER A 131 -27.01 -31.70 4.16
CA SER A 131 -27.25 -33.08 4.57
C SER A 131 -28.71 -33.18 4.97
N GLN A 132 -29.40 -34.20 4.46
CA GLN A 132 -30.79 -34.49 4.78
C GLN A 132 -30.85 -35.88 5.38
N SER A 133 -31.55 -36.06 6.50
CA SER A 133 -31.81 -37.40 7.01
C SER A 133 -32.86 -38.09 6.14
N PRO A 134 -32.91 -39.45 6.13
CA PRO A 134 -33.94 -40.19 5.41
C PRO A 134 -35.34 -39.72 5.77
N GLU A 135 -35.61 -39.39 7.05
CA GLU A 135 -36.90 -38.86 7.50
C GLU A 135 -37.26 -37.51 6.83
N GLN A 136 -36.29 -36.60 6.74
CA GLN A 136 -36.50 -35.30 6.10
C GLN A 136 -36.73 -35.45 4.60
N MET A 137 -36.09 -36.42 3.92
CA MET A 137 -36.31 -36.74 2.52
C MET A 137 -37.73 -37.25 2.29
N VAL A 138 -38.18 -38.15 3.17
CA VAL A 138 -39.55 -38.69 3.15
C VAL A 138 -40.57 -37.58 3.40
N ASP A 139 -40.40 -36.74 4.43
CA ASP A 139 -41.34 -35.66 4.72
C ASP A 139 -41.46 -34.68 3.54
N ARG A 140 -40.32 -34.34 2.88
CA ARG A 140 -40.36 -33.49 1.69
C ARG A 140 -41.08 -34.12 0.48
N VAL A 141 -40.96 -35.42 0.28
CA VAL A 141 -41.71 -36.12 -0.76
C VAL A 141 -43.19 -36.22 -0.45
N LEU A 142 -43.54 -36.32 0.82
CA LEU A 142 -44.94 -36.33 1.28
C LEU A 142 -45.63 -34.96 1.17
N GLU A 143 -44.92 -33.87 1.00
CA GLU A 143 -45.47 -32.53 0.65
C GLU A 143 -46.04 -32.47 -0.79
N LEU A 144 -45.69 -33.43 -1.67
CA LEU A 144 -46.24 -33.51 -3.00
C LEU A 144 -47.73 -33.85 -3.02
N PRO A 145 -48.51 -33.43 -4.00
CA PRO A 145 -49.94 -33.71 -4.10
C PRO A 145 -50.26 -35.21 -4.05
N GLU A 146 -51.37 -35.58 -3.42
CA GLU A 146 -51.88 -36.95 -3.42
C GLU A 146 -52.01 -37.47 -4.88
N ARG A 147 -51.78 -38.80 -5.05
CA ARG A 147 -51.77 -39.53 -6.34
C ARG A 147 -50.57 -39.16 -7.27
N THR A 148 -49.61 -38.31 -6.83
CA THR A 148 -48.37 -38.12 -7.57
C THR A 148 -47.64 -39.46 -7.74
N ARG A 149 -47.27 -39.75 -8.98
CA ARG A 149 -46.48 -40.94 -9.34
C ARG A 149 -45.00 -40.57 -9.36
N LEU A 150 -44.18 -41.30 -8.66
CA LEU A 150 -42.76 -41.11 -8.61
C LEU A 150 -42.00 -42.43 -8.53
N GLN A 151 -40.73 -42.37 -8.87
CA GLN A 151 -39.81 -43.50 -8.63
C GLN A 151 -38.63 -43.03 -7.79
N ILE A 152 -38.20 -43.86 -6.83
CA ILE A 152 -37.01 -43.61 -6.05
C ILE A 152 -35.83 -44.21 -6.79
N LEU A 153 -34.85 -43.38 -7.13
CA LEU A 153 -33.68 -43.75 -7.89
C LEU A 153 -32.44 -43.65 -7.03
N SER A 154 -31.49 -44.55 -7.25
CA SER A 154 -30.16 -44.57 -6.66
C SER A 154 -29.12 -44.24 -7.77
N PRO A 155 -28.44 -43.09 -7.77
CA PRO A 155 -27.49 -42.67 -8.81
C PRO A 155 -26.11 -43.32 -8.58
N VAL A 156 -25.91 -44.52 -9.15
CA VAL A 156 -24.69 -45.32 -8.99
C VAL A 156 -23.53 -44.91 -9.93
N VAL A 157 -23.87 -44.35 -11.10
CA VAL A 157 -22.92 -43.74 -12.04
C VAL A 157 -23.36 -42.33 -12.40
N ARG A 158 -22.47 -41.35 -12.26
CA ARG A 158 -22.77 -39.95 -12.58
C ARG A 158 -21.75 -39.43 -13.55
N ASP A 159 -22.16 -39.10 -14.75
CA ASP A 159 -21.38 -38.46 -15.82
C ASP A 159 -19.97 -39.07 -16.02
N LYS A 160 -19.88 -40.42 -16.01
CA LYS A 160 -18.63 -41.16 -16.20
C LYS A 160 -18.56 -41.84 -17.56
N LYS A 161 -17.40 -41.79 -18.22
CA LYS A 161 -17.10 -42.52 -19.44
C LYS A 161 -16.94 -44.01 -19.17
N GLY A 162 -17.35 -44.86 -20.15
CA GLY A 162 -17.16 -46.29 -20.10
C GLY A 162 -18.44 -47.08 -20.31
N THR A 163 -18.34 -48.36 -20.63
CA THR A 163 -19.47 -49.27 -20.89
C THR A 163 -20.24 -49.68 -19.65
N GLN A 164 -19.78 -49.36 -18.45
CA GLN A 164 -20.36 -49.63 -17.12
C GLN A 164 -20.75 -51.08 -16.85
N LYS A 165 -20.23 -52.07 -17.62
CA LYS A 165 -20.60 -53.50 -17.53
C LYS A 165 -20.47 -54.05 -16.10
N LYS A 166 -19.39 -53.73 -15.42
CA LYS A 166 -19.19 -54.16 -14.02
C LYS A 166 -20.25 -53.62 -13.05
N VAL A 167 -20.71 -52.40 -13.27
CA VAL A 167 -21.78 -51.78 -12.47
C VAL A 167 -23.08 -52.51 -12.67
N PHE A 168 -23.45 -52.83 -13.89
CA PHE A 168 -24.65 -53.62 -14.20
C PHE A 168 -24.59 -55.05 -13.57
N GLU A 169 -23.43 -55.71 -13.56
CA GLU A 169 -23.25 -56.99 -12.92
C GLU A 169 -23.45 -56.91 -11.38
N ILE A 170 -22.98 -55.84 -10.74
CA ILE A 170 -23.20 -55.62 -9.31
C ILE A 170 -24.68 -55.34 -9.02
N ILE A 171 -25.34 -54.48 -9.80
CA ILE A 171 -26.79 -54.18 -9.65
C ILE A 171 -27.62 -55.46 -9.77
N LYS A 172 -27.29 -56.32 -10.76
CA LYS A 172 -27.97 -57.62 -10.96
C LYS A 172 -27.78 -58.56 -9.77
N ARG A 173 -26.55 -58.60 -9.20
CA ARG A 173 -26.24 -59.44 -8.04
C ARG A 173 -26.99 -58.97 -6.79
N GLU A 174 -27.20 -57.67 -6.62
CA GLU A 174 -27.97 -57.08 -5.53
C GLU A 174 -29.50 -57.28 -5.71
N GLY A 175 -29.95 -57.90 -6.78
CA GLY A 175 -31.35 -58.27 -7.01
C GLY A 175 -32.22 -57.16 -7.66
N PHE A 176 -31.67 -56.08 -8.16
CA PHE A 176 -32.44 -55.04 -8.84
C PHE A 176 -32.69 -55.43 -10.31
N VAL A 177 -33.86 -55.05 -10.82
CA VAL A 177 -34.32 -55.49 -12.15
C VAL A 177 -34.41 -54.38 -13.17
N ARG A 178 -34.32 -53.07 -12.74
CA ARG A 178 -34.52 -51.91 -13.58
C ARG A 178 -33.48 -50.83 -13.30
N VAL A 179 -33.04 -50.21 -14.38
CA VAL A 179 -32.15 -49.05 -14.35
C VAL A 179 -32.65 -47.97 -15.30
N GLN A 180 -32.33 -46.72 -14.93
CA GLN A 180 -32.49 -45.58 -15.82
C GLN A 180 -31.09 -45.21 -16.34
N VAL A 181 -30.87 -45.18 -17.64
CA VAL A 181 -29.62 -44.80 -18.29
C VAL A 181 -29.86 -43.59 -19.14
N ASP A 182 -29.13 -42.50 -18.85
CA ASP A 182 -29.22 -41.24 -19.55
C ASP A 182 -30.67 -40.70 -19.66
N GLY A 183 -31.47 -40.94 -18.64
CA GLY A 183 -32.88 -40.51 -18.53
C GLY A 183 -33.92 -41.51 -19.03
N GLU A 184 -33.52 -42.57 -19.73
CA GLU A 184 -34.42 -43.61 -20.21
C GLU A 184 -34.40 -44.87 -19.32
N THR A 185 -35.59 -45.45 -19.03
CA THR A 185 -35.69 -46.61 -18.12
C THR A 185 -35.69 -47.92 -18.93
N TYR A 186 -34.82 -48.84 -18.54
CA TYR A 186 -34.63 -50.16 -19.12
C TYR A 186 -34.78 -51.23 -18.07
N ASP A 187 -35.28 -52.42 -18.49
CA ASP A 187 -35.04 -53.61 -17.69
C ASP A 187 -33.54 -54.00 -17.82
N LEU A 188 -32.92 -54.44 -16.75
CA LEU A 188 -31.45 -54.59 -16.66
C LEU A 188 -30.88 -55.56 -17.75
N ASP A 189 -31.66 -56.54 -18.18
CA ASP A 189 -31.26 -57.46 -19.24
C ASP A 189 -31.43 -56.89 -20.66
N SER A 190 -32.05 -55.75 -20.81
CA SER A 190 -32.35 -55.07 -22.10
C SER A 190 -31.60 -53.77 -22.30
N VAL A 191 -30.64 -53.43 -21.39
CA VAL A 191 -29.83 -52.24 -21.48
C VAL A 191 -28.95 -52.27 -22.71
N PRO A 192 -28.98 -51.25 -23.62
CA PRO A 192 -28.11 -51.21 -24.77
C PRO A 192 -26.66 -51.10 -24.39
N GLU A 193 -25.74 -51.56 -25.25
CA GLU A 193 -24.31 -51.44 -24.99
C GLU A 193 -23.90 -49.97 -25.05
N LEU A 194 -23.35 -49.46 -23.90
CA LEU A 194 -23.00 -48.02 -23.74
C LEU A 194 -21.68 -47.69 -24.46
N ASP A 195 -21.64 -46.54 -25.09
CA ASP A 195 -20.43 -46.04 -25.79
C ASP A 195 -19.32 -45.68 -24.76
N LYS A 196 -18.19 -46.34 -24.89
CA LYS A 196 -17.04 -46.17 -23.98
C LYS A 196 -16.44 -44.75 -23.97
N ASN A 197 -16.70 -43.97 -25.02
CA ASN A 197 -16.15 -42.61 -25.17
C ASN A 197 -17.12 -41.51 -24.69
N LYS A 198 -18.41 -41.85 -24.50
CA LYS A 198 -19.40 -40.92 -23.97
C LYS A 198 -19.52 -41.03 -22.48
N LYS A 199 -19.94 -39.94 -21.85
CA LYS A 199 -20.30 -39.92 -20.45
C LYS A 199 -21.73 -40.44 -20.29
N HIS A 200 -21.94 -41.28 -19.29
CA HIS A 200 -23.21 -41.89 -19.00
C HIS A 200 -23.58 -41.68 -17.53
N THR A 201 -24.87 -41.57 -17.26
CA THR A 201 -25.47 -41.55 -15.93
C THR A 201 -26.37 -42.79 -15.77
N VAL A 202 -26.10 -43.59 -14.71
CA VAL A 202 -26.90 -44.81 -14.44
C VAL A 202 -27.53 -44.67 -13.08
N ASN A 203 -28.84 -44.68 -13.01
CA ASN A 203 -29.61 -44.70 -11.78
C ASN A 203 -30.33 -46.05 -11.63
N VAL A 204 -30.23 -46.65 -10.46
CA VAL A 204 -31.02 -47.87 -10.16
C VAL A 204 -32.40 -47.47 -9.71
N VAL A 205 -33.43 -48.10 -10.28
CA VAL A 205 -34.83 -47.90 -9.85
C VAL A 205 -35.07 -48.78 -8.64
N ILE A 206 -35.12 -48.12 -7.44
CA ILE A 206 -35.33 -48.83 -6.18
C ILE A 206 -36.82 -49.19 -5.99
N ASP A 207 -37.71 -48.20 -6.17
CA ASP A 207 -39.15 -48.42 -5.99
C ASP A 207 -39.95 -47.46 -6.88
N ARG A 208 -41.20 -47.84 -7.20
CA ARG A 208 -42.20 -47.03 -7.89
C ARG A 208 -43.38 -46.81 -6.99
N ILE A 209 -43.67 -45.59 -6.67
CA ILE A 209 -44.58 -45.21 -5.60
C ILE A 209 -45.64 -44.23 -6.11
N ILE A 210 -46.83 -44.35 -5.57
CA ILE A 210 -47.92 -43.37 -5.70
C ILE A 210 -48.14 -42.78 -4.32
N ILE A 211 -48.08 -41.47 -4.19
CA ILE A 211 -48.37 -40.81 -2.91
C ILE A 211 -49.78 -41.03 -2.45
N LYS A 212 -49.94 -41.63 -1.28
CA LYS A 212 -51.21 -41.90 -0.62
C LYS A 212 -50.98 -41.96 0.89
N GLU A 213 -52.07 -41.89 1.67
CA GLU A 213 -51.99 -41.98 3.10
C GLU A 213 -51.39 -43.33 3.55
N GLY A 214 -50.51 -43.33 4.59
CA GLY A 214 -49.86 -44.52 5.13
C GLY A 214 -48.61 -45.02 4.42
N ILE A 215 -48.09 -44.32 3.41
CA ILE A 215 -46.88 -44.76 2.64
C ILE A 215 -45.55 -44.42 3.27
N LYS A 216 -45.52 -43.71 4.40
CA LYS A 216 -44.31 -43.16 5.02
C LYS A 216 -43.22 -44.21 5.28
N SER A 217 -43.58 -45.38 5.85
CA SER A 217 -42.65 -46.46 6.11
C SER A 217 -42.00 -47.02 4.85
N ARG A 218 -42.78 -47.25 3.81
CA ARG A 218 -42.28 -47.78 2.53
C ARG A 218 -41.36 -46.77 1.85
N LEU A 219 -41.69 -45.46 1.89
CA LEU A 219 -40.80 -44.41 1.40
C LEU A 219 -39.46 -44.37 2.15
N PHE A 220 -39.50 -44.53 3.46
CA PHE A 220 -38.32 -44.57 4.27
C PHE A 220 -37.39 -45.73 3.91
N ASP A 221 -37.93 -46.95 3.81
CA ASP A 221 -37.16 -48.16 3.38
C ASP A 221 -36.59 -48.01 1.98
N SER A 222 -37.35 -47.37 1.07
CA SER A 222 -36.90 -47.10 -0.28
C SER A 222 -35.75 -46.10 -0.33
N PHE A 223 -35.85 -45.02 0.46
CA PHE A 223 -34.75 -44.06 0.60
C PHE A 223 -33.51 -44.65 1.25
N GLU A 224 -33.64 -45.43 2.34
CA GLU A 224 -32.53 -46.10 2.99
C GLU A 224 -31.81 -47.04 2.02
N SER A 225 -32.55 -47.80 1.22
CA SER A 225 -32.00 -48.69 0.19
C SER A 225 -31.28 -47.90 -0.94
N ALA A 226 -31.85 -46.76 -1.35
CA ALA A 226 -31.25 -45.92 -2.39
C ALA A 226 -29.92 -45.28 -1.89
N LEU A 227 -29.92 -44.77 -0.67
CA LEU A 227 -28.76 -44.15 -0.05
C LEU A 227 -27.60 -45.13 0.16
N ARG A 228 -27.91 -46.31 0.63
CA ARG A 228 -26.91 -47.37 0.82
C ARG A 228 -26.22 -47.80 -0.48
N LEU A 229 -26.95 -47.88 -1.61
CA LEU A 229 -26.43 -48.32 -2.89
C LEU A 229 -25.58 -47.24 -3.60
N SER A 230 -25.80 -45.96 -3.36
CA SER A 230 -25.17 -44.81 -4.03
C SER A 230 -24.29 -43.99 -3.10
N ASP A 231 -23.84 -44.55 -1.96
CA ASP A 231 -23.02 -43.84 -0.98
C ASP A 231 -23.64 -42.50 -0.49
N GLY A 232 -24.94 -42.57 -0.10
CA GLY A 232 -25.66 -41.45 0.53
C GLY A 232 -26.38 -40.50 -0.43
N TYR A 233 -26.72 -40.93 -1.64
CA TYR A 233 -27.47 -40.13 -2.63
C TYR A 233 -28.79 -40.84 -3.04
N ALA A 234 -29.86 -40.06 -3.24
CA ALA A 234 -31.11 -40.56 -3.76
C ALA A 234 -31.78 -39.49 -4.66
N ILE A 235 -32.66 -39.93 -5.57
CA ILE A 235 -33.47 -39.05 -6.42
C ILE A 235 -34.94 -39.52 -6.34
N ALA A 236 -35.85 -38.61 -6.01
CA ALA A 236 -37.27 -38.83 -6.25
C ALA A 236 -37.64 -38.27 -7.63
N ASP A 237 -37.75 -39.14 -8.62
CA ASP A 237 -38.07 -38.80 -9.99
C ASP A 237 -39.60 -38.77 -10.17
N VAL A 238 -40.17 -37.57 -10.25
CA VAL A 238 -41.62 -37.36 -10.39
C VAL A 238 -42.01 -37.54 -11.87
N ILE A 239 -42.88 -38.52 -12.13
CA ILE A 239 -43.30 -38.82 -13.51
C ILE A 239 -44.13 -37.63 -14.07
N GLY A 240 -43.56 -36.93 -15.03
CA GLY A 240 -44.16 -35.74 -15.63
C GLY A 240 -43.85 -34.42 -14.91
N GLY A 241 -42.91 -34.44 -13.96
CA GLY A 241 -42.35 -33.27 -13.25
C GLY A 241 -40.84 -33.30 -13.19
N ASP A 242 -40.27 -32.38 -12.45
CA ASP A 242 -38.82 -32.30 -12.25
C ASP A 242 -38.35 -33.33 -11.19
N PRO A 243 -37.18 -33.99 -11.38
CA PRO A 243 -36.61 -34.89 -10.38
C PRO A 243 -36.10 -34.09 -9.15
N ILE A 244 -36.39 -34.62 -7.94
CA ILE A 244 -35.95 -34.02 -6.68
C ILE A 244 -34.75 -34.80 -6.19
N PRO A 245 -33.54 -34.25 -6.27
CA PRO A 245 -32.33 -34.89 -5.77
C PRO A 245 -32.16 -34.72 -4.25
N PHE A 246 -31.63 -35.73 -3.57
CA PHE A 246 -31.37 -35.78 -2.16
C PHE A 246 -29.94 -36.25 -1.86
N SER A 247 -29.38 -35.81 -0.75
CA SER A 247 -28.08 -36.31 -0.28
C SER A 247 -28.05 -36.37 1.26
N GLU A 248 -27.59 -37.50 1.77
CA GLU A 248 -27.25 -37.67 3.19
C GLU A 248 -25.90 -37.01 3.54
N GLN A 249 -25.04 -36.84 2.56
CA GLN A 249 -23.75 -36.17 2.70
C GLN A 249 -23.88 -34.66 2.38
N TYR A 250 -22.95 -33.87 2.91
CA TYR A 250 -22.80 -32.45 2.51
C TYR A 250 -22.20 -32.33 1.08
N ALA A 251 -22.90 -32.83 0.10
CA ALA A 251 -22.51 -32.82 -1.29
C ALA A 251 -23.69 -32.45 -2.21
N CYS A 252 -23.38 -31.83 -3.36
CA CYS A 252 -24.39 -31.55 -4.37
C CYS A 252 -24.94 -32.86 -4.91
N PRO A 253 -26.25 -33.08 -4.85
CA PRO A 253 -26.84 -34.32 -5.34
C PRO A 253 -26.76 -34.50 -6.87
N ILE A 254 -26.54 -33.42 -7.65
CA ILE A 254 -26.42 -33.44 -9.10
C ILE A 254 -25.00 -33.74 -9.55
N CYS A 255 -24.03 -32.84 -9.21
CA CYS A 255 -22.65 -32.96 -9.70
C CYS A 255 -21.67 -33.56 -8.67
N GLY A 256 -22.10 -33.83 -7.45
CA GLY A 256 -21.25 -34.38 -6.40
C GLY A 256 -20.24 -33.40 -5.78
N PHE A 257 -20.33 -32.11 -6.10
CA PHE A 257 -19.46 -31.09 -5.50
C PHE A 257 -19.69 -31.04 -3.99
N THR A 258 -18.58 -31.10 -3.22
CA THR A 258 -18.60 -31.01 -1.76
C THR A 258 -17.72 -29.87 -1.27
N VAL A 259 -18.19 -29.11 -0.28
CA VAL A 259 -17.39 -28.10 0.42
C VAL A 259 -16.57 -28.76 1.53
N GLY A 260 -17.08 -29.87 2.11
CA GLY A 260 -16.52 -30.49 3.30
C GLY A 260 -17.00 -29.80 4.57
N GLU A 261 -16.28 -30.03 5.65
CA GLU A 261 -16.60 -29.49 6.97
C GLU A 261 -16.35 -27.97 7.01
N LEU A 262 -17.32 -27.22 7.56
CA LEU A 262 -17.24 -25.76 7.66
C LEU A 262 -16.41 -25.35 8.88
N GLU A 263 -15.09 -25.38 8.74
CA GLU A 263 -14.16 -24.86 9.73
C GLU A 263 -13.67 -23.45 9.39
N PRO A 264 -13.33 -22.60 10.40
CA PRO A 264 -12.78 -21.26 10.13
C PRO A 264 -11.51 -21.26 9.27
N ARG A 265 -10.70 -22.34 9.25
CA ARG A 265 -9.49 -22.43 8.40
C ARG A 265 -9.81 -22.61 6.92
N LEU A 266 -11.00 -23.12 6.55
CA LEU A 266 -11.46 -23.17 5.16
C LEU A 266 -11.56 -21.77 4.54
N PHE A 267 -11.85 -20.75 5.35
CA PHE A 267 -12.01 -19.36 4.93
C PHE A 267 -10.71 -18.54 5.11
N SER A 268 -9.59 -19.19 5.38
CA SER A 268 -8.28 -18.54 5.50
C SER A 268 -7.46 -18.70 4.23
N PHE A 269 -7.14 -17.61 3.56
CA PHE A 269 -6.23 -17.62 2.42
C PHE A 269 -4.75 -17.82 2.83
N ASN A 270 -4.44 -17.83 4.13
CA ASN A 270 -3.12 -18.17 4.67
C ASN A 270 -2.99 -19.66 5.01
N ALA A 271 -4.10 -20.41 5.00
CA ALA A 271 -4.11 -21.83 5.23
C ALA A 271 -4.19 -22.60 3.89
N PRO A 272 -3.45 -23.68 3.69
CA PRO A 272 -3.49 -24.46 2.44
C PRO A 272 -4.89 -24.98 2.11
N THR A 273 -5.71 -25.26 3.12
CA THR A 273 -7.10 -25.75 2.96
C THR A 273 -8.05 -24.72 2.40
N GLY A 274 -7.77 -23.41 2.60
CA GLY A 274 -8.63 -22.32 2.17
C GLY A 274 -8.05 -21.51 1.00
N ALA A 275 -6.75 -21.51 0.83
CA ALA A 275 -6.07 -20.74 -0.20
C ALA A 275 -6.44 -21.21 -1.62
N CYS A 276 -6.51 -20.27 -2.56
CA CYS A 276 -6.59 -20.60 -3.97
C CYS A 276 -5.32 -21.33 -4.41
N PRO A 277 -5.41 -22.51 -5.03
CA PRO A 277 -4.24 -23.30 -5.41
C PRO A 277 -3.37 -22.65 -6.49
N GLU A 278 -3.97 -21.82 -7.36
CA GLU A 278 -3.25 -21.15 -8.47
C GLU A 278 -2.38 -19.97 -7.99
N CYS A 279 -2.88 -19.15 -7.07
CA CYS A 279 -2.14 -17.99 -6.54
C CYS A 279 -1.67 -18.17 -5.10
N GLU A 280 -1.83 -19.35 -4.52
CA GLU A 280 -1.43 -19.67 -3.15
C GLU A 280 -1.92 -18.64 -2.09
N GLY A 281 -3.12 -18.09 -2.31
CA GLY A 281 -3.72 -17.10 -1.42
C GLY A 281 -3.26 -15.66 -1.63
N LEU A 282 -2.48 -15.37 -2.67
CA LEU A 282 -2.04 -14.00 -2.98
C LEU A 282 -3.13 -13.16 -3.67
N GLY A 283 -4.06 -13.81 -4.38
CA GLY A 283 -5.12 -13.13 -5.15
C GLY A 283 -4.66 -12.49 -6.46
N LEU A 284 -3.36 -12.38 -6.65
CA LEU A 284 -2.72 -11.77 -7.81
C LEU A 284 -1.76 -12.76 -8.46
N LYS A 285 -1.58 -12.61 -9.76
CA LYS A 285 -0.56 -13.32 -10.53
C LYS A 285 0.29 -12.29 -11.25
N LEU A 286 1.59 -12.49 -11.18
CA LEU A 286 2.54 -11.64 -11.87
C LEU A 286 2.72 -12.20 -13.29
N GLU A 287 2.28 -11.45 -14.29
CA GLU A 287 2.36 -11.84 -15.68
C GLU A 287 3.15 -10.81 -16.49
N VAL A 288 3.81 -11.27 -17.56
CA VAL A 288 4.54 -10.37 -18.47
C VAL A 288 3.54 -9.57 -19.27
N ASP A 289 3.66 -8.24 -19.22
CA ASP A 289 2.78 -7.31 -19.93
C ASP A 289 3.36 -6.97 -21.31
N ILE A 290 2.59 -7.27 -22.36
CA ILE A 290 3.01 -7.00 -23.75
C ILE A 290 3.29 -5.52 -23.98
N ASP A 291 2.51 -4.62 -23.39
CA ASP A 291 2.68 -3.18 -23.53
C ASP A 291 3.97 -2.67 -22.86
N LEU A 292 4.49 -3.40 -21.86
CA LEU A 292 5.79 -3.12 -21.25
C LEU A 292 6.95 -3.73 -22.04
N VAL A 293 6.71 -4.83 -22.75
CA VAL A 293 7.68 -5.49 -23.62
C VAL A 293 7.84 -4.73 -24.94
N VAL A 294 6.75 -4.27 -25.52
CA VAL A 294 6.66 -3.53 -26.78
C VAL A 294 5.89 -2.22 -26.57
N PRO A 295 6.47 -1.23 -25.86
CA PRO A 295 5.77 -0.01 -25.50
C PRO A 295 5.48 0.91 -26.70
N ASP A 296 6.26 0.83 -27.75
CA ASP A 296 6.08 1.57 -28.99
C ASP A 296 5.97 0.60 -30.17
N GLN A 297 4.75 0.26 -30.51
CA GLN A 297 4.45 -0.67 -31.60
C GLN A 297 4.68 -0.06 -33.01
N THR A 298 4.97 1.24 -33.10
CA THR A 298 5.29 1.89 -34.37
C THR A 298 6.75 1.69 -34.78
N LYS A 299 7.60 1.28 -33.84
CA LYS A 299 9.00 0.93 -34.09
C LYS A 299 9.15 -0.42 -34.77
N THR A 300 10.21 -0.55 -35.51
CA THR A 300 10.63 -1.81 -36.11
C THR A 300 11.41 -2.65 -35.09
N LEU A 301 11.58 -3.94 -35.37
CA LEU A 301 12.38 -4.82 -34.50
C LEU A 301 13.86 -4.36 -34.45
N LYS A 302 14.40 -3.82 -35.55
CA LYS A 302 15.76 -3.25 -35.62
C LYS A 302 15.89 -1.96 -34.80
N GLU A 303 14.85 -1.14 -34.74
CA GLU A 303 14.82 0.09 -33.94
C GLU A 303 14.59 -0.21 -32.44
N GLY A 304 14.51 -1.50 -32.07
CA GLY A 304 14.37 -1.93 -30.68
C GLY A 304 12.94 -1.87 -30.16
N ALA A 305 11.94 -2.24 -30.96
CA ALA A 305 10.55 -2.37 -30.52
C ALA A 305 10.43 -3.27 -29.27
N ILE A 306 11.26 -4.33 -29.16
CA ILE A 306 11.33 -5.24 -28.03
C ILE A 306 12.34 -4.74 -27.01
N VAL A 307 11.87 -3.96 -26.03
CA VAL A 307 12.73 -3.30 -25.05
C VAL A 307 13.58 -4.26 -24.20
N PRO A 308 13.08 -5.41 -23.68
CA PRO A 308 13.88 -6.33 -22.88
C PRO A 308 15.11 -6.91 -23.58
N TRP A 309 15.11 -6.95 -24.91
CA TRP A 309 16.16 -7.51 -25.74
C TRP A 309 16.96 -6.45 -26.49
N ASN A 310 16.80 -5.18 -26.13
CA ASN A 310 17.56 -4.08 -26.75
C ASN A 310 19.04 -4.12 -26.32
N PRO A 311 20.03 -3.91 -27.21
CA PRO A 311 21.45 -4.28 -27.04
C PRO A 311 22.28 -3.35 -26.14
N ILE A 312 21.79 -2.99 -24.93
CA ILE A 312 22.61 -2.18 -24.00
C ILE A 312 23.63 -3.05 -23.23
N SER A 313 23.41 -4.37 -23.11
CA SER A 313 24.23 -5.23 -22.23
C SER A 313 24.59 -6.61 -22.78
N SER A 314 23.98 -7.07 -23.88
CA SER A 314 24.27 -8.39 -24.47
C SER A 314 23.79 -8.46 -25.91
N GLN A 315 24.65 -8.98 -26.79
CA GLN A 315 24.34 -9.23 -28.20
C GLN A 315 23.57 -10.53 -28.42
N TYR A 316 23.42 -11.39 -27.41
CA TYR A 316 22.84 -12.72 -27.51
C TYR A 316 21.38 -12.70 -28.01
N TYR A 317 20.51 -11.93 -27.34
CA TYR A 317 19.09 -11.91 -27.69
C TYR A 317 18.81 -11.17 -29.01
N PRO A 318 19.47 -10.05 -29.34
CA PRO A 318 19.34 -9.44 -30.64
C PRO A 318 19.73 -10.37 -31.81
N GLN A 319 20.86 -11.09 -31.70
CA GLN A 319 21.27 -12.07 -32.70
C GLN A 319 20.31 -13.24 -32.82
N MET A 320 19.78 -13.75 -31.68
CA MET A 320 18.76 -14.79 -31.66
C MET A 320 17.48 -14.36 -32.37
N LEU A 321 17.00 -13.14 -32.11
CA LEU A 321 15.79 -12.58 -32.73
C LEU A 321 15.98 -12.41 -34.23
N GLU A 322 17.13 -11.87 -34.67
CA GLU A 322 17.45 -11.65 -36.08
C GLU A 322 17.44 -12.96 -36.85
N GLN A 323 18.16 -13.97 -36.37
CA GLN A 323 18.25 -15.27 -37.03
C GLN A 323 16.92 -16.02 -37.03
N PHE A 324 16.17 -15.92 -35.96
CA PHE A 324 14.82 -16.47 -35.89
C PHE A 324 13.91 -15.78 -36.93
N CYS A 325 13.84 -14.46 -36.96
CA CYS A 325 13.05 -13.74 -37.95
C CYS A 325 13.41 -14.12 -39.41
N LYS A 326 14.72 -14.27 -39.70
CA LYS A 326 15.21 -14.70 -40.98
C LYS A 326 14.75 -16.13 -41.33
N SER A 327 14.75 -17.06 -40.35
CA SER A 327 14.34 -18.46 -40.53
C SER A 327 12.83 -18.63 -40.84
N VAL A 328 11.99 -17.72 -40.30
CA VAL A 328 10.53 -17.76 -40.49
C VAL A 328 10.02 -16.71 -41.49
N GLY A 329 10.90 -15.95 -42.13
CA GLY A 329 10.54 -14.95 -43.16
C GLY A 329 9.86 -13.70 -42.58
N ILE A 330 10.24 -13.26 -41.37
CA ILE A 330 9.76 -12.02 -40.77
C ILE A 330 10.75 -10.90 -41.13
N ASP A 331 10.24 -9.83 -41.72
CA ASP A 331 11.04 -8.64 -42.04
C ASP A 331 11.19 -7.77 -40.78
N MET A 332 12.44 -7.56 -40.36
CA MET A 332 12.79 -6.77 -39.18
C MET A 332 12.68 -5.25 -39.38
N ASP A 333 12.51 -4.78 -40.59
CA ASP A 333 12.33 -3.37 -40.96
C ASP A 333 10.84 -2.98 -41.00
N THR A 334 9.93 -3.96 -40.78
CA THR A 334 8.49 -3.71 -40.67
C THR A 334 8.12 -3.28 -39.25
N PRO A 335 7.37 -2.18 -39.06
CA PRO A 335 6.86 -1.78 -37.74
C PRO A 335 6.07 -2.91 -37.05
N PHE A 336 6.24 -3.09 -35.73
CA PHE A 336 5.65 -4.20 -34.99
C PHE A 336 4.12 -4.30 -35.16
N ASN A 337 3.41 -3.16 -35.18
CA ASN A 337 1.96 -3.10 -35.39
C ASN A 337 1.49 -3.47 -36.78
N LYS A 338 2.40 -3.48 -37.78
CA LYS A 338 2.12 -3.90 -39.15
C LYS A 338 2.44 -5.37 -39.41
N LEU A 339 3.12 -6.05 -38.49
CA LEU A 339 3.33 -7.49 -38.57
C LEU A 339 1.99 -8.21 -38.43
N SER A 340 1.83 -9.35 -39.12
CA SER A 340 0.64 -10.18 -38.96
C SER A 340 0.51 -10.69 -37.52
N LYS A 341 -0.71 -10.93 -37.03
CA LYS A 341 -0.95 -11.48 -35.67
C LYS A 341 -0.18 -12.77 -35.41
N LYS A 342 0.00 -13.62 -36.45
CA LYS A 342 0.79 -14.86 -36.33
C LYS A 342 2.27 -14.56 -36.10
N GLN A 343 2.84 -13.59 -36.81
CA GLN A 343 4.24 -13.18 -36.64
C GLN A 343 4.46 -12.54 -35.27
N GLN A 344 3.55 -11.66 -34.82
CA GLN A 344 3.60 -11.09 -33.47
C GLN A 344 3.56 -12.18 -32.40
N GLN A 345 2.67 -13.18 -32.53
CA GLN A 345 2.59 -14.31 -31.61
C GLN A 345 3.89 -15.16 -31.61
N GLN A 346 4.47 -15.43 -32.76
CA GLN A 346 5.73 -16.17 -32.86
C GLN A 346 6.86 -15.44 -32.16
N ILE A 347 6.97 -14.12 -32.30
CA ILE A 347 7.99 -13.31 -31.61
C ILE A 347 7.75 -13.32 -30.10
N LEU A 348 6.51 -13.10 -29.65
CA LEU A 348 6.18 -12.95 -28.25
C LEU A 348 6.18 -14.28 -27.49
N TYR A 349 5.60 -15.34 -28.04
CA TYR A 349 5.39 -16.63 -27.36
C TYR A 349 6.21 -17.79 -27.90
N GLY A 350 6.94 -17.58 -29.03
CA GLY A 350 7.79 -18.60 -29.63
C GLY A 350 7.10 -19.40 -30.76
N ASN A 351 7.84 -20.39 -31.27
CA ASN A 351 7.42 -21.25 -32.37
C ASN A 351 7.09 -22.69 -31.95
N GLY A 352 6.83 -22.93 -30.66
CA GLY A 352 6.63 -24.25 -30.08
C GLY A 352 7.92 -25.03 -29.97
N GLU A 353 7.91 -26.31 -30.33
CA GLU A 353 9.10 -27.20 -30.26
C GLU A 353 9.91 -27.22 -31.55
N THR A 354 9.54 -26.43 -32.56
CA THR A 354 10.26 -26.43 -33.87
C THR A 354 11.64 -25.77 -33.69
N PRO A 355 12.75 -26.52 -33.87
CA PRO A 355 14.07 -25.96 -33.72
C PRO A 355 14.42 -25.07 -34.91
N PHE A 356 15.25 -24.06 -34.70
CA PHE A 356 15.93 -23.29 -35.72
C PHE A 356 17.44 -23.27 -35.44
N HIS A 357 18.25 -23.13 -36.48
CA HIS A 357 19.69 -23.06 -36.32
C HIS A 357 20.09 -21.67 -35.78
N PHE A 358 20.79 -21.64 -34.63
CA PHE A 358 21.25 -20.43 -33.99
C PHE A 358 22.77 -20.41 -33.88
N HIS A 359 23.37 -19.49 -34.58
CA HIS A 359 24.79 -19.19 -34.58
C HIS A 359 25.05 -17.96 -33.72
N TYR A 360 25.74 -18.15 -32.59
CA TYR A 360 26.09 -17.06 -31.68
C TYR A 360 27.58 -16.81 -31.66
N GLU A 361 27.97 -15.55 -31.90
CA GLU A 361 29.34 -15.08 -31.75
C GLU A 361 29.39 -14.00 -30.70
N ASN A 362 30.21 -14.19 -29.65
CA ASN A 362 30.40 -13.22 -28.60
C ASN A 362 31.53 -12.21 -28.93
N ASP A 363 31.57 -11.08 -28.18
CA ASP A 363 32.58 -10.00 -28.39
C ASP A 363 34.03 -10.46 -28.19
N PHE A 364 34.27 -11.69 -27.72
CA PHE A 364 35.59 -12.29 -27.48
C PHE A 364 35.93 -13.40 -28.50
N GLY A 365 35.13 -13.57 -29.57
CA GLY A 365 35.35 -14.54 -30.63
C GLY A 365 34.95 -15.98 -30.30
N GLY A 366 34.18 -16.18 -29.20
CA GLY A 366 33.61 -17.48 -28.88
C GLY A 366 32.37 -17.77 -29.71
N ILE A 367 32.36 -18.87 -30.46
CA ILE A 367 31.29 -19.29 -31.37
C ILE A 367 30.50 -20.43 -30.71
N ARG A 368 29.17 -20.38 -30.84
CA ARG A 368 28.25 -21.45 -30.40
C ARG A 368 27.20 -21.67 -31.48
N ASP A 369 27.18 -22.89 -32.04
CA ASP A 369 26.18 -23.34 -33.03
C ASP A 369 25.27 -24.37 -32.35
N VAL A 370 23.97 -24.11 -32.33
CA VAL A 370 22.97 -24.99 -31.68
C VAL A 370 21.63 -24.94 -32.42
N ASP A 371 20.96 -26.05 -32.50
CA ASP A 371 19.57 -26.13 -32.95
C ASP A 371 18.65 -26.03 -31.70
N VAL A 372 17.93 -24.97 -31.55
CA VAL A 372 17.08 -24.70 -30.40
C VAL A 372 15.70 -24.20 -30.84
N PRO A 373 14.64 -24.53 -30.11
CA PRO A 373 13.34 -23.89 -30.33
C PRO A 373 13.39 -22.43 -29.86
N PHE A 374 12.70 -21.55 -30.59
CA PHE A 374 12.57 -20.18 -30.17
C PHE A 374 11.47 -20.05 -29.10
N GLU A 375 11.85 -19.79 -27.87
CA GLU A 375 10.91 -19.76 -26.73
C GLU A 375 10.00 -18.53 -26.72
N GLY A 376 10.35 -17.46 -27.41
CA GLY A 376 9.64 -16.18 -27.40
C GLY A 376 9.99 -15.29 -26.23
N VAL A 377 9.74 -13.98 -26.39
CA VAL A 377 10.15 -12.96 -25.41
C VAL A 377 9.44 -13.13 -24.07
N ILE A 378 8.12 -13.36 -24.08
CA ILE A 378 7.30 -13.48 -22.87
C ILE A 378 7.68 -14.70 -22.05
N ASN A 379 7.86 -15.85 -22.72
CA ASN A 379 8.24 -17.08 -22.05
C ASN A 379 9.68 -16.97 -21.49
N ASN A 380 10.59 -16.34 -22.23
CA ASN A 380 11.95 -16.06 -21.75
C ASN A 380 11.98 -15.23 -20.48
N ILE A 381 11.25 -14.09 -20.46
CA ILE A 381 11.17 -13.23 -19.26
C ILE A 381 10.56 -14.00 -18.09
N SER A 382 9.47 -14.74 -18.31
CA SER A 382 8.77 -15.52 -17.29
C SER A 382 9.66 -16.62 -16.70
N ARG A 383 10.41 -17.33 -17.55
CA ARG A 383 11.36 -18.36 -17.13
C ARG A 383 12.52 -17.75 -16.34
N ARG A 384 13.16 -16.71 -16.87
CA ARG A 384 14.27 -16.01 -16.20
C ARG A 384 13.86 -15.44 -14.84
N TYR A 385 12.65 -14.91 -14.71
CA TYR A 385 12.12 -14.43 -13.44
C TYR A 385 12.01 -15.54 -12.40
N ARG A 386 11.55 -16.74 -12.79
CA ARG A 386 11.35 -17.89 -11.90
C ARG A 386 12.67 -18.59 -11.53
N GLU A 387 13.57 -18.77 -12.49
CA GLU A 387 14.76 -19.63 -12.33
C GLU A 387 16.01 -18.89 -11.83
N THR A 388 16.03 -17.55 -11.88
CA THR A 388 17.21 -16.79 -11.47
C THR A 388 17.41 -16.79 -9.96
N ASN A 389 18.65 -17.01 -9.53
CA ASN A 389 19.10 -16.83 -8.14
C ASN A 389 19.61 -15.41 -7.86
N SER A 390 19.68 -14.54 -8.87
CA SER A 390 20.12 -13.15 -8.75
C SER A 390 18.93 -12.22 -8.52
N ASP A 391 18.88 -11.56 -7.37
CA ASP A 391 17.87 -10.55 -7.07
C ASP A 391 17.88 -9.39 -8.06
N PHE A 392 19.06 -9.00 -8.54
CA PHE A 392 19.20 -7.98 -9.58
C PHE A 392 18.51 -8.40 -10.89
N THR A 393 18.76 -9.62 -11.37
CA THR A 393 18.11 -10.13 -12.59
C THR A 393 16.61 -10.24 -12.40
N ARG A 394 16.14 -10.71 -11.22
CA ARG A 394 14.72 -10.79 -10.90
C ARG A 394 14.07 -9.41 -10.91
N GLU A 395 14.73 -8.39 -10.35
CA GLU A 395 14.23 -7.01 -10.36
C GLU A 395 14.18 -6.42 -11.79
N GLN A 396 15.16 -6.74 -12.64
CA GLN A 396 15.14 -6.32 -14.05
C GLN A 396 13.97 -6.97 -14.83
N MET A 397 13.73 -8.25 -14.65
CA MET A 397 12.60 -8.94 -15.31
C MET A 397 11.26 -8.42 -14.82
N ARG A 398 11.16 -8.11 -13.53
CA ARG A 398 9.94 -7.57 -12.91
C ARG A 398 9.46 -6.25 -13.53
N LYS A 399 10.34 -5.47 -14.13
CA LYS A 399 9.98 -4.21 -14.84
C LYS A 399 9.03 -4.43 -16.02
N TYR A 400 9.03 -5.64 -16.60
CA TYR A 400 8.18 -6.02 -17.73
C TYR A 400 6.95 -6.81 -17.33
N MET A 401 6.67 -6.90 -16.01
CA MET A 401 5.56 -7.69 -15.48
C MET A 401 4.56 -6.80 -14.77
N THR A 402 3.28 -7.18 -14.87
CA THR A 402 2.15 -6.51 -14.21
C THR A 402 1.43 -7.48 -13.30
N GLU A 403 0.97 -7.02 -12.14
CA GLU A 403 0.16 -7.79 -11.21
C GLU A 403 -1.31 -7.77 -11.70
N LEU A 404 -1.82 -8.91 -12.12
CA LEU A 404 -3.21 -9.09 -12.54
C LEU A 404 -3.98 -9.93 -11.52
N PRO A 405 -5.31 -9.73 -11.39
CA PRO A 405 -6.14 -10.61 -10.58
C PRO A 405 -6.00 -12.07 -11.03
N CYS A 406 -5.86 -12.99 -10.07
CA CYS A 406 -5.77 -14.41 -10.38
C CYS A 406 -7.00 -14.88 -11.16
N PRO A 407 -6.86 -15.55 -12.32
CA PRO A 407 -7.98 -15.96 -13.17
C PRO A 407 -8.91 -17.00 -12.53
N VAL A 408 -8.39 -17.77 -11.55
CA VAL A 408 -9.16 -18.83 -10.88
C VAL A 408 -10.00 -18.28 -9.72
N CYS A 409 -9.42 -17.44 -8.87
CA CYS A 409 -10.14 -16.87 -7.72
C CYS A 409 -10.63 -15.44 -7.94
N HIS A 410 -10.39 -14.84 -9.08
CA HIS A 410 -10.80 -13.46 -9.43
C HIS A 410 -10.35 -12.40 -8.40
N GLY A 411 -9.20 -12.62 -7.76
CA GLY A 411 -8.67 -11.73 -6.71
C GLY A 411 -9.13 -12.06 -5.28
N TYR A 412 -10.07 -12.97 -5.08
CA TYR A 412 -10.63 -13.31 -3.76
C TYR A 412 -9.69 -14.13 -2.86
N ARG A 413 -8.55 -14.61 -3.38
CA ARG A 413 -7.50 -15.34 -2.64
C ARG A 413 -7.89 -16.73 -2.16
N LEU A 414 -9.16 -17.08 -2.16
CA LEU A 414 -9.73 -18.31 -1.62
C LEU A 414 -10.03 -19.33 -2.73
N ASN A 415 -10.07 -20.60 -2.36
CA ASN A 415 -10.44 -21.68 -3.27
C ASN A 415 -11.98 -21.71 -3.49
N GLN A 416 -12.40 -22.47 -4.50
CA GLN A 416 -13.80 -22.57 -4.90
C GLN A 416 -14.71 -23.12 -3.78
N ARG A 417 -14.19 -24.01 -2.91
CA ARG A 417 -14.96 -24.55 -1.77
C ARG A 417 -15.33 -23.47 -0.77
N ALA A 418 -14.38 -22.61 -0.40
CA ALA A 418 -14.62 -21.47 0.49
C ALA A 418 -15.59 -20.46 -0.13
N LEU A 419 -15.44 -20.18 -1.44
CA LEU A 419 -16.30 -19.24 -2.17
C LEU A 419 -17.71 -19.78 -2.45
N ALA A 420 -17.90 -21.09 -2.37
CA ALA A 420 -19.22 -21.73 -2.47
C ALA A 420 -20.11 -21.51 -1.24
N VAL A 421 -19.57 -20.98 -0.13
CA VAL A 421 -20.34 -20.71 1.08
C VAL A 421 -20.79 -19.26 1.08
N LYS A 422 -22.10 -19.04 1.19
CA LYS A 422 -22.71 -17.70 1.12
C LYS A 422 -23.53 -17.37 2.36
N ILE A 423 -23.58 -16.09 2.70
CA ILE A 423 -24.48 -15.49 3.69
C ILE A 423 -25.21 -14.36 2.98
N ASP A 424 -26.55 -14.37 3.03
CA ASP A 424 -27.40 -13.38 2.35
C ASP A 424 -26.97 -13.16 0.87
N GLY A 425 -26.73 -14.27 0.16
CA GLY A 425 -26.35 -14.31 -1.25
C GLY A 425 -24.90 -14.01 -1.59
N ARG A 426 -24.06 -13.57 -0.62
CA ARG A 426 -22.66 -13.19 -0.85
C ARG A 426 -21.67 -14.14 -0.20
N ASN A 427 -20.57 -14.44 -0.88
CA ASN A 427 -19.44 -15.16 -0.31
C ASN A 427 -18.50 -14.20 0.45
N ILE A 428 -17.57 -14.76 1.23
CA ILE A 428 -16.62 -13.99 2.05
C ILE A 428 -15.69 -13.11 1.19
N GLY A 429 -15.32 -13.54 -0.02
CA GLY A 429 -14.48 -12.77 -0.95
C GLY A 429 -15.21 -11.54 -1.47
N GLU A 430 -16.47 -11.69 -1.87
CA GLU A 430 -17.33 -10.59 -2.35
C GLU A 430 -17.53 -9.54 -1.25
N VAL A 431 -17.78 -9.97 0.00
CA VAL A 431 -17.95 -9.03 1.11
C VAL A 431 -16.63 -8.35 1.46
N SER A 432 -15.51 -9.07 1.42
CA SER A 432 -14.19 -8.46 1.65
C SER A 432 -13.78 -7.45 0.56
N ALA A 433 -14.36 -7.54 -0.63
CA ALA A 433 -14.13 -6.61 -1.74
C ALA A 433 -15.00 -5.33 -1.65
N LEU A 434 -16.00 -5.31 -0.78
CA LEU A 434 -16.79 -4.11 -0.50
C LEU A 434 -15.93 -3.04 0.21
N SER A 435 -16.31 -1.77 0.06
CA SER A 435 -15.78 -0.71 0.91
C SER A 435 -16.16 -0.96 2.38
N ILE A 436 -15.42 -0.39 3.32
CA ILE A 436 -15.74 -0.46 4.75
C ILE A 436 -17.15 0.09 4.99
N SER A 437 -17.53 1.17 4.31
CA SER A 437 -18.87 1.76 4.40
C SER A 437 -19.96 0.79 3.94
N ASP A 438 -19.78 0.18 2.76
CA ASP A 438 -20.73 -0.78 2.20
C ASP A 438 -20.78 -2.09 3.01
N SER A 439 -19.62 -2.53 3.54
CA SER A 439 -19.54 -3.67 4.44
C SER A 439 -20.32 -3.43 5.73
N LEU A 440 -20.19 -2.22 6.31
CA LEU A 440 -20.92 -1.83 7.52
C LEU A 440 -22.43 -1.83 7.28
N GLU A 441 -22.88 -1.32 6.13
CA GLU A 441 -24.28 -1.33 5.74
C GLU A 441 -24.80 -2.77 5.51
N PHE A 442 -24.02 -3.61 4.83
CA PHE A 442 -24.34 -5.02 4.64
C PHE A 442 -24.55 -5.76 5.96
N PHE A 443 -23.61 -5.63 6.93
CA PHE A 443 -23.74 -6.33 8.21
C PHE A 443 -24.83 -5.79 9.12
N LYS A 444 -25.18 -4.51 9.04
CA LYS A 444 -26.33 -3.94 9.74
C LYS A 444 -27.67 -4.47 9.23
N ASN A 445 -27.77 -4.74 7.93
CA ASN A 445 -29.01 -5.14 7.26
C ASN A 445 -29.07 -6.63 6.89
N ILE A 446 -28.13 -7.45 7.35
CA ILE A 446 -27.99 -8.86 6.99
C ILE A 446 -29.23 -9.69 7.36
N LYS A 447 -29.73 -10.47 6.40
CA LYS A 447 -30.91 -11.32 6.56
C LYS A 447 -30.49 -12.72 6.99
N LEU A 448 -30.88 -13.13 8.20
CA LEU A 448 -30.60 -14.43 8.78
C LEU A 448 -31.88 -15.02 9.37
N SER A 449 -32.01 -16.37 9.38
CA SER A 449 -33.05 -17.05 10.14
C SER A 449 -32.89 -16.78 11.63
N ALA A 450 -33.97 -16.94 12.44
CA ALA A 450 -33.96 -16.67 13.85
C ALA A 450 -32.82 -17.40 14.60
N GLN A 451 -32.61 -18.69 14.31
CA GLN A 451 -31.55 -19.49 14.91
C GLN A 451 -30.14 -18.97 14.51
N LYS A 452 -29.93 -18.72 13.23
CA LYS A 452 -28.64 -18.18 12.72
C LYS A 452 -28.35 -16.78 13.27
N LYS A 453 -29.39 -15.98 13.53
CA LYS A 453 -29.26 -14.63 14.09
C LYS A 453 -28.72 -14.65 15.51
N GLU A 454 -29.18 -15.58 16.37
CA GLU A 454 -28.63 -15.71 17.72
C GLU A 454 -27.17 -16.15 17.73
N ILE A 455 -26.80 -17.10 16.86
CA ILE A 455 -25.39 -17.53 16.71
C ILE A 455 -24.50 -16.39 16.23
N ALA A 456 -24.99 -15.60 15.26
CA ALA A 456 -24.23 -14.52 14.64
C ALA A 456 -24.09 -13.27 15.52
N LYS A 457 -25.02 -13.02 16.45
CA LYS A 457 -25.13 -11.79 17.23
C LYS A 457 -23.82 -11.31 17.88
N PRO A 458 -23.08 -12.12 18.65
CA PRO A 458 -21.81 -11.67 19.23
C PRO A 458 -20.74 -11.38 18.17
N ILE A 459 -20.71 -12.16 17.10
CA ILE A 459 -19.71 -12.00 16.01
C ILE A 459 -20.02 -10.72 15.22
N LEU A 460 -21.29 -10.49 14.87
CA LEU A 460 -21.72 -9.29 14.15
C LEU A 460 -21.46 -8.02 14.94
N LYS A 461 -21.63 -8.05 16.27
CA LYS A 461 -21.29 -6.89 17.11
C LYS A 461 -19.82 -6.51 16.94
N GLU A 462 -18.90 -7.46 17.06
CA GLU A 462 -17.47 -7.21 16.91
C GLU A 462 -17.09 -6.67 15.51
N ILE A 463 -17.71 -7.23 14.45
CA ILE A 463 -17.49 -6.76 13.07
C ILE A 463 -17.99 -5.32 12.90
N ILE A 464 -19.22 -5.03 13.37
CA ILE A 464 -19.85 -3.72 13.23
C ILE A 464 -19.07 -2.66 14.01
N ASP A 465 -18.66 -2.97 15.24
CA ASP A 465 -17.90 -2.04 16.08
C ASP A 465 -16.56 -1.69 15.41
N ARG A 466 -15.78 -2.68 14.93
CA ARG A 466 -14.51 -2.45 14.23
C ARG A 466 -14.68 -1.66 12.92
N LEU A 467 -15.68 -2.01 12.11
CA LEU A 467 -15.98 -1.26 10.88
C LEU A 467 -16.40 0.19 11.17
N THR A 468 -17.15 0.40 12.27
CA THR A 468 -17.53 1.75 12.71
C THR A 468 -16.32 2.56 13.13
N PHE A 469 -15.38 1.98 13.88
CA PHE A 469 -14.13 2.67 14.23
C PHE A 469 -13.30 3.03 12.99
N MET A 470 -13.20 2.12 12.00
CA MET A 470 -12.51 2.42 10.75
C MET A 470 -13.17 3.55 9.97
N LYS A 471 -14.50 3.62 9.99
CA LYS A 471 -15.23 4.76 9.40
C LYS A 471 -14.94 6.07 10.13
N ASN A 472 -14.90 6.04 11.47
CA ASN A 472 -14.67 7.23 12.29
C ASN A 472 -13.26 7.82 12.10
N VAL A 473 -12.25 6.99 11.81
CA VAL A 473 -10.89 7.48 11.51
C VAL A 473 -10.68 7.86 10.04
N GLY A 474 -11.74 7.91 9.20
CA GLY A 474 -11.69 8.40 7.84
C GLY A 474 -11.06 7.43 6.82
N VAL A 475 -11.19 6.11 6.99
CA VAL A 475 -10.72 5.09 6.05
C VAL A 475 -11.86 4.26 5.45
N GLU A 476 -13.08 4.78 5.47
CA GLU A 476 -14.30 4.12 5.02
C GLU A 476 -14.31 3.73 3.53
N TYR A 477 -13.48 4.36 2.71
CA TYR A 477 -13.35 4.06 1.28
C TYR A 477 -12.49 2.84 0.98
N LEU A 478 -11.71 2.34 1.94
CA LEU A 478 -10.87 1.16 1.78
C LEU A 478 -11.72 -0.10 1.72
N THR A 479 -11.18 -1.16 1.06
CA THR A 479 -11.76 -2.50 1.08
C THR A 479 -11.01 -3.39 2.07
N LEU A 480 -11.69 -4.37 2.68
CA LEU A 480 -11.04 -5.33 3.59
C LEU A 480 -10.01 -6.22 2.87
N SER A 481 -10.22 -6.47 1.57
CA SER A 481 -9.31 -7.26 0.72
C SER A 481 -8.06 -6.51 0.28
N ARG A 482 -8.02 -5.16 0.43
CA ARG A 482 -6.89 -4.34 0.00
C ARG A 482 -5.60 -4.77 0.69
N SER A 483 -4.54 -4.97 -0.09
CA SER A 483 -3.23 -5.36 0.43
C SER A 483 -2.64 -4.25 1.30
N ALA A 484 -2.16 -4.60 2.50
CA ALA A 484 -1.55 -3.66 3.43
C ALA A 484 -0.30 -2.96 2.83
N ARG A 485 0.38 -3.60 1.90
CA ARG A 485 1.54 -3.06 1.18
C ARG A 485 1.19 -1.88 0.26
N THR A 486 -0.07 -1.71 -0.13
CA THR A 486 -0.55 -0.64 -1.01
C THR A 486 -1.11 0.57 -0.26
N LEU A 487 -1.10 0.51 1.06
CA LEU A 487 -1.56 1.59 1.92
C LEU A 487 -0.51 2.70 2.00
N SER A 488 -0.95 3.94 2.04
CA SER A 488 -0.11 5.07 2.45
C SER A 488 0.25 4.95 3.94
N GLY A 489 1.31 5.66 4.37
CA GLY A 489 1.70 5.68 5.78
C GLY A 489 0.56 6.11 6.71
N GLY A 490 -0.15 7.17 6.34
CA GLY A 490 -1.31 7.66 7.09
C GLY A 490 -2.50 6.68 7.10
N GLU A 491 -2.81 6.00 5.98
CA GLU A 491 -3.85 4.95 5.96
C GLU A 491 -3.51 3.80 6.90
N ALA A 492 -2.27 3.31 6.87
CA ALA A 492 -1.81 2.23 7.75
C ALA A 492 -1.86 2.62 9.23
N GLN A 493 -1.46 3.83 9.55
CA GLN A 493 -1.51 4.36 10.93
C GLN A 493 -2.94 4.47 11.44
N ARG A 494 -3.87 5.02 10.64
CA ARG A 494 -5.29 5.13 11.00
C ARG A 494 -5.97 3.76 11.19
N ILE A 495 -5.61 2.76 10.37
CA ILE A 495 -6.07 1.39 10.56
C ILE A 495 -5.61 0.84 11.91
N ARG A 496 -4.36 1.06 12.31
CA ARG A 496 -3.87 0.66 13.63
C ARG A 496 -4.58 1.41 14.75
N LEU A 497 -4.77 2.72 14.58
CA LEU A 497 -5.52 3.54 15.53
C LEU A 497 -6.93 2.99 15.73
N ALA A 498 -7.66 2.69 14.65
CA ALA A 498 -8.99 2.09 14.70
C ALA A 498 -9.00 0.73 15.44
N THR A 499 -7.97 -0.10 15.22
CA THR A 499 -7.81 -1.39 15.90
C THR A 499 -7.61 -1.20 17.41
N GLN A 500 -6.80 -0.21 17.81
CA GLN A 500 -6.55 0.08 19.22
C GLN A 500 -7.78 0.70 19.92
N ILE A 501 -8.52 1.57 19.25
CA ILE A 501 -9.81 2.09 19.78
C ILE A 501 -10.76 0.91 20.00
N GLY A 502 -10.83 -0.03 19.08
CA GLY A 502 -11.68 -1.21 19.16
C GLY A 502 -11.33 -2.15 20.32
N SER A 503 -10.11 -2.09 20.87
CA SER A 503 -9.72 -2.90 22.04
C SER A 503 -10.34 -2.45 23.37
N ASN A 504 -10.92 -1.23 23.43
CA ASN A 504 -11.51 -0.61 24.61
C ASN A 504 -10.61 -0.65 25.86
N LEU A 505 -9.27 -0.57 25.67
CA LEU A 505 -8.33 -0.52 26.78
C LEU A 505 -8.46 0.81 27.53
N SER A 506 -8.32 0.78 28.83
CA SER A 506 -8.34 1.95 29.72
C SER A 506 -7.08 2.00 30.58
N GLY A 507 -6.68 3.21 31.00
CA GLY A 507 -5.49 3.42 31.83
C GLY A 507 -4.15 3.25 31.09
N VAL A 508 -4.17 3.25 29.76
CA VAL A 508 -2.99 3.10 28.90
C VAL A 508 -2.49 4.48 28.43
N MET A 509 -1.21 4.59 28.19
CA MET A 509 -0.60 5.73 27.52
C MET A 509 -0.37 5.41 26.02
N TYR A 510 -1.08 6.10 25.15
CA TYR A 510 -0.88 6.00 23.71
C TYR A 510 0.07 7.11 23.25
N VAL A 511 1.08 6.75 22.46
CA VAL A 511 2.01 7.69 21.82
C VAL A 511 1.80 7.61 20.32
N LEU A 512 1.36 8.70 19.70
CA LEU A 512 1.01 8.79 18.29
C LEU A 512 1.94 9.77 17.55
N ASP A 513 2.35 9.41 16.34
CA ASP A 513 3.22 10.23 15.49
C ASP A 513 2.40 10.79 14.32
N GLU A 514 2.07 12.08 14.36
CA GLU A 514 1.38 12.83 13.31
C GLU A 514 0.15 12.11 12.71
N PRO A 515 -0.86 11.75 13.52
CA PRO A 515 -2.01 10.98 13.03
C PRO A 515 -2.90 11.73 12.03
N SER A 516 -2.81 13.07 11.95
CA SER A 516 -3.54 13.92 10.99
C SER A 516 -2.96 13.91 9.58
N ILE A 517 -1.81 13.24 9.38
CA ILE A 517 -1.07 13.30 8.11
C ILE A 517 -1.89 12.84 6.91
N GLY A 518 -1.87 13.62 5.81
CA GLY A 518 -2.61 13.31 4.58
C GLY A 518 -4.13 13.32 4.74
N LEU A 519 -4.66 13.93 5.82
CA LEU A 519 -6.09 14.12 6.02
C LEU A 519 -6.56 15.48 5.49
N HIS A 520 -7.72 15.44 4.87
CA HIS A 520 -8.50 16.65 4.65
C HIS A 520 -9.10 17.13 5.99
N GLN A 521 -9.32 18.46 6.18
CA GLN A 521 -9.84 19.02 7.44
C GLN A 521 -11.10 18.33 7.93
N ARG A 522 -12.03 18.00 7.04
CA ARG A 522 -13.24 17.24 7.37
C ARG A 522 -12.95 15.89 8.04
N ASP A 523 -11.93 15.18 7.55
CA ASP A 523 -11.56 13.87 8.07
C ASP A 523 -10.73 14.02 9.36
N ASN A 524 -9.99 15.14 9.49
CA ASN A 524 -9.27 15.50 10.71
C ASN A 524 -10.21 15.81 11.89
N ASP A 525 -11.33 16.49 11.66
CA ASP A 525 -12.36 16.69 12.69
C ASP A 525 -12.83 15.36 13.30
N ARG A 526 -13.09 14.34 12.46
CA ARG A 526 -13.49 13.00 12.91
C ARG A 526 -12.38 12.30 13.69
N LEU A 527 -11.12 12.47 13.26
CA LEU A 527 -9.96 11.95 13.99
C LEU A 527 -9.87 12.56 15.37
N ILE A 528 -9.99 13.87 15.50
CA ILE A 528 -9.97 14.60 16.77
C ILE A 528 -11.08 14.09 17.70
N GLU A 529 -12.29 13.86 17.20
CA GLU A 529 -13.40 13.27 17.99
C GLU A 529 -13.02 11.86 18.47
N SER A 530 -12.40 11.05 17.63
CA SER A 530 -11.94 9.69 17.97
C SER A 530 -10.86 9.72 19.07
N LEU A 531 -9.90 10.63 18.98
CA LEU A 531 -8.86 10.85 20.01
C LEU A 531 -9.49 11.29 21.35
N LYS A 532 -10.46 12.19 21.32
CA LYS A 532 -11.19 12.60 22.52
C LYS A 532 -11.96 11.44 23.15
N ALA A 533 -12.61 10.60 22.35
CA ALA A 533 -13.28 9.40 22.83
C ALA A 533 -12.30 8.43 23.52
N MET A 534 -11.11 8.19 22.96
CA MET A 534 -10.06 7.39 23.61
C MET A 534 -9.61 7.99 24.95
N ARG A 535 -9.40 9.31 25.02
CA ARG A 535 -9.09 10.03 26.25
C ARG A 535 -10.18 9.80 27.30
N ASP A 536 -11.44 9.93 26.92
CA ASP A 536 -12.60 9.84 27.82
C ASP A 536 -12.80 8.43 28.40
N LEU A 537 -12.18 7.39 27.78
CA LEU A 537 -12.06 6.05 28.37
C LEU A 537 -11.00 5.99 29.51
N GLY A 538 -10.37 7.10 29.89
CA GLY A 538 -9.37 7.16 30.96
C GLY A 538 -7.94 6.89 30.46
N ASN A 539 -7.65 7.12 29.18
CA ASN A 539 -6.32 6.97 28.61
C ASN A 539 -5.57 8.30 28.53
N THR A 540 -4.25 8.23 28.60
CA THR A 540 -3.37 9.37 28.33
C THR A 540 -2.92 9.30 26.87
N LEU A 541 -3.15 10.36 26.10
CA LEU A 541 -2.76 10.45 24.69
C LEU A 541 -1.62 11.46 24.55
N ILE A 542 -0.47 11.01 24.11
CA ILE A 542 0.68 11.84 23.74
C ILE A 542 0.76 11.86 22.21
N VAL A 543 0.48 12.99 21.61
CA VAL A 543 0.41 13.11 20.15
C VAL A 543 1.47 14.10 19.69
N VAL A 544 2.41 13.64 18.87
CA VAL A 544 3.33 14.53 18.13
C VAL A 544 2.54 15.10 16.97
N GLU A 545 2.33 16.42 16.94
CA GLU A 545 1.47 17.05 15.92
C GLU A 545 1.89 18.45 15.53
N HIS A 546 1.51 18.82 14.31
CA HIS A 546 1.73 20.13 13.72
C HIS A 546 0.43 20.78 13.25
N ASP A 547 -0.65 20.02 13.18
CA ASP A 547 -1.97 20.49 12.75
C ASP A 547 -2.58 21.49 13.74
N GLU A 548 -3.06 22.62 13.23
CA GLU A 548 -3.61 23.71 14.05
C GLU A 548 -4.87 23.28 14.82
N ASP A 549 -5.78 22.55 14.18
CA ASP A 549 -7.05 22.16 14.76
C ASP A 549 -6.85 21.13 15.89
N THR A 550 -5.96 20.19 15.70
CA THR A 550 -5.56 19.21 16.72
C THR A 550 -4.91 19.90 17.93
N MET A 551 -4.02 20.88 17.70
CA MET A 551 -3.41 21.66 18.77
C MET A 551 -4.44 22.49 19.54
N ARG A 552 -5.42 23.09 18.87
CA ARG A 552 -6.51 23.86 19.50
C ARG A 552 -7.45 22.97 20.29
N ALA A 553 -7.64 21.72 19.86
CA ALA A 553 -8.51 20.72 20.52
C ALA A 553 -7.83 20.02 21.69
N ALA A 554 -6.51 20.15 21.86
CA ALA A 554 -5.76 19.52 22.93
C ALA A 554 -6.11 20.08 24.31
N ASP A 555 -6.00 19.22 25.34
CA ASP A 555 -6.11 19.65 26.74
C ASP A 555 -4.80 20.30 27.20
N TYR A 556 -3.68 19.86 26.67
CA TYR A 556 -2.34 20.31 27.07
C TYR A 556 -1.38 20.31 25.87
N ILE A 557 -0.54 21.29 25.74
CA ILE A 557 0.46 21.40 24.68
C ILE A 557 1.86 21.49 25.32
N VAL A 558 2.82 20.81 24.74
CA VAL A 558 4.25 20.92 25.03
C VAL A 558 4.95 21.38 23.76
N ASP A 559 5.45 22.60 23.74
CA ASP A 559 6.18 23.19 22.62
C ASP A 559 7.68 23.10 22.85
N ILE A 560 8.39 22.41 21.93
CA ILE A 560 9.82 22.13 21.99
C ILE A 560 10.55 22.95 20.93
N GLY A 561 11.62 23.62 21.36
CA GLY A 561 12.40 24.52 20.52
C GLY A 561 13.72 24.94 21.16
N PRO A 562 14.19 26.18 20.89
CA PRO A 562 13.64 27.16 19.94
C PRO A 562 13.95 26.90 18.47
N GLY A 563 14.91 26.02 18.17
CA GLY A 563 15.38 25.67 16.83
C GLY A 563 15.36 24.17 16.59
N ALA A 564 16.10 23.71 15.56
CA ALA A 564 16.28 22.33 15.21
C ALA A 564 17.69 21.83 15.61
N GLY A 565 17.87 20.51 15.72
CA GLY A 565 19.15 19.88 16.06
C GLY A 565 19.73 20.39 17.37
N GLU A 566 20.99 20.82 17.38
CA GLU A 566 21.65 21.35 18.58
C GLU A 566 21.02 22.63 19.14
N ASN A 567 20.33 23.38 18.31
CA ASN A 567 19.59 24.58 18.73
C ASN A 567 18.19 24.29 19.26
N GLY A 568 17.78 23.02 19.29
CA GLY A 568 16.52 22.53 19.83
C GLY A 568 16.61 22.01 21.26
N GLY A 569 15.71 21.12 21.63
CA GLY A 569 15.76 20.32 22.83
C GLY A 569 15.34 21.00 24.12
N GLN A 570 14.71 22.18 24.08
CA GLN A 570 14.21 22.92 25.25
C GLN A 570 12.69 23.04 25.23
N VAL A 571 12.05 23.03 26.39
CA VAL A 571 10.63 23.32 26.54
C VAL A 571 10.42 24.83 26.46
N MET A 572 9.79 25.31 25.37
CA MET A 572 9.53 26.73 25.13
C MET A 572 8.26 27.19 25.85
N ALA A 573 7.25 26.33 25.90
CA ALA A 573 6.02 26.53 26.62
C ALA A 573 5.36 25.16 26.92
N ALA A 574 4.69 25.07 28.06
CA ALA A 574 3.86 23.92 28.41
C ALA A 574 2.61 24.42 29.12
N GLY A 575 1.43 23.89 28.75
CA GLY A 575 0.16 24.30 29.34
C GLY A 575 -1.02 24.12 28.43
N THR A 576 -2.17 24.70 28.79
CA THR A 576 -3.35 24.69 27.91
C THR A 576 -3.07 25.50 26.61
N PRO A 577 -3.78 25.25 25.49
CA PRO A 577 -3.62 26.04 24.28
C PRO A 577 -3.63 27.55 24.50
N LYS A 578 -4.53 28.04 25.33
CA LYS A 578 -4.62 29.47 25.71
C LYS A 578 -3.37 30.01 26.44
N GLN A 579 -2.71 29.16 27.25
CA GLN A 579 -1.46 29.53 27.94
C GLN A 579 -0.29 29.59 26.95
N VAL A 580 -0.20 28.59 26.04
CA VAL A 580 0.84 28.56 25.01
C VAL A 580 0.71 29.74 24.04
N MET A 581 -0.51 30.11 23.61
CA MET A 581 -0.78 31.30 22.78
C MET A 581 -0.32 32.62 23.40
N ARG A 582 -0.24 32.71 24.74
CA ARG A 582 0.22 33.90 25.47
C ARG A 582 1.76 33.93 25.57
N SER A 583 2.45 32.81 25.41
CA SER A 583 3.90 32.74 25.52
C SER A 583 4.58 33.55 24.40
N ARG A 584 5.51 34.41 24.77
CA ARG A 584 6.34 35.14 23.80
C ARG A 584 7.48 34.27 23.23
N LYS A 585 7.88 33.20 23.97
CA LYS A 585 8.98 32.33 23.58
C LYS A 585 8.52 31.23 22.62
N SER A 586 7.24 30.84 22.69
CA SER A 586 6.68 29.78 21.84
C SER A 586 6.41 30.28 20.43
N LEU A 587 7.08 29.69 19.45
CA LEU A 587 6.85 29.95 18.03
C LEU A 587 5.46 29.45 17.61
N THR A 588 5.10 28.23 18.04
CA THR A 588 3.77 27.64 17.87
C THR A 588 2.68 28.56 18.44
N GLY A 589 2.90 29.08 19.65
CA GLY A 589 1.94 30.01 20.27
C GLY A 589 1.77 31.31 19.49
N GLN A 590 2.81 31.81 18.81
CA GLN A 590 2.73 32.98 17.95
C GLN A 590 1.88 32.71 16.70
N TYR A 591 1.97 31.50 16.10
CA TYR A 591 1.12 31.10 14.97
C TYR A 591 -0.34 30.90 15.41
N LEU A 592 -0.58 30.13 16.47
CA LEU A 592 -1.91 29.86 16.99
C LEU A 592 -2.65 31.14 17.41
N SER A 593 -1.93 32.21 17.82
CA SER A 593 -2.50 33.50 18.22
C SER A 593 -2.62 34.53 17.09
N GLY A 594 -2.24 34.18 15.84
CA GLY A 594 -2.26 35.07 14.69
C GLY A 594 -1.18 36.18 14.72
N LYS A 595 -0.24 36.13 15.69
CA LYS A 595 0.91 37.07 15.69
C LYS A 595 1.85 36.81 14.53
N LYS A 596 1.99 35.55 14.14
CA LYS A 596 2.62 35.10 12.91
C LYS A 596 1.61 34.30 12.11
N PHE A 597 1.61 34.47 10.81
CA PHE A 597 0.83 33.66 9.87
C PHE A 597 1.46 33.72 8.47
N ILE A 598 1.08 32.81 7.58
CA ILE A 598 1.48 32.81 6.18
C ILE A 598 0.47 33.69 5.43
N PRO A 599 0.89 34.82 4.83
CA PRO A 599 -0.02 35.72 4.17
C PRO A 599 -0.59 35.12 2.88
N VAL A 600 -1.84 35.49 2.56
CA VAL A 600 -2.43 35.21 1.25
C VAL A 600 -1.69 36.06 0.20
N PRO A 601 -1.28 35.54 -0.97
CA PRO A 601 -0.71 36.34 -2.05
C PRO A 601 -1.68 37.43 -2.51
N HIS A 602 -1.15 38.65 -2.68
CA HIS A 602 -1.96 39.79 -3.13
C HIS A 602 -2.46 39.66 -4.58
N GLU A 603 -1.63 39.03 -5.42
CA GLU A 603 -1.95 38.81 -6.83
C GLU A 603 -1.67 37.32 -7.17
N ARG A 604 -2.55 36.73 -7.97
CA ARG A 604 -2.37 35.37 -8.50
C ARG A 604 -1.69 35.44 -9.86
N ARG A 605 -0.76 34.53 -10.12
CA ARG A 605 -0.14 34.41 -11.45
C ARG A 605 -1.16 33.91 -12.46
N ILE A 606 -1.10 34.41 -13.68
CA ILE A 606 -1.97 34.02 -14.81
C ILE A 606 -1.24 33.00 -15.71
N GLY A 607 -0.11 32.48 -15.29
CA GLY A 607 0.67 31.53 -16.06
C GLY A 607 1.13 32.06 -17.43
N ASN A 608 1.45 31.16 -18.34
CA ASN A 608 1.91 31.49 -19.70
C ASN A 608 0.83 31.30 -20.79
N GLY A 609 -0.43 31.10 -20.40
CA GLY A 609 -1.58 30.85 -21.28
C GLY A 609 -1.62 29.45 -21.92
N LYS A 610 -0.65 28.58 -21.63
CA LYS A 610 -0.59 27.20 -22.07
C LYS A 610 -1.05 26.26 -20.96
N LYS A 611 -1.55 25.08 -21.33
CA LYS A 611 -2.04 24.08 -20.38
C LYS A 611 -1.76 22.66 -20.87
N ILE A 612 -1.69 21.73 -19.94
CA ILE A 612 -1.80 20.29 -20.20
C ILE A 612 -3.23 19.89 -19.90
N THR A 613 -3.89 19.22 -20.85
CA THR A 613 -5.25 18.71 -20.68
C THR A 613 -5.23 17.20 -20.71
N ILE A 614 -5.76 16.54 -19.66
CA ILE A 614 -6.08 15.12 -19.65
C ILE A 614 -7.58 14.99 -19.88
N THR A 615 -7.95 14.19 -20.88
CA THR A 615 -9.35 13.92 -21.22
C THR A 615 -9.67 12.47 -20.95
N GLY A 616 -10.81 12.24 -20.28
CA GLY A 616 -11.33 10.90 -20.09
C GLY A 616 -10.55 10.05 -19.08
N ALA A 617 -10.07 10.66 -18.00
CA ALA A 617 -9.40 9.93 -16.91
C ALA A 617 -10.41 9.04 -16.17
N ALA A 618 -10.21 7.71 -16.19
CA ALA A 618 -11.16 6.71 -15.72
C ALA A 618 -10.47 5.55 -14.95
N GLU A 619 -9.32 5.78 -14.38
CA GLU A 619 -8.63 4.79 -13.55
C GLU A 619 -9.21 4.78 -12.12
N ASN A 620 -9.31 3.60 -11.51
CA ASN A 620 -9.86 3.38 -10.16
C ASN A 620 -11.26 4.01 -10.00
N ASN A 621 -11.39 5.02 -9.13
CA ASN A 621 -12.66 5.70 -8.86
C ASN A 621 -12.92 6.92 -9.74
N LEU A 622 -12.01 7.31 -10.63
CA LEU A 622 -12.21 8.46 -11.52
C LEU A 622 -13.33 8.21 -12.54
N LYS A 623 -14.20 9.20 -12.71
CA LYS A 623 -15.45 9.09 -13.51
C LYS A 623 -15.35 9.78 -14.86
N ASP A 624 -14.41 9.32 -15.72
CA ASP A 624 -14.23 9.84 -17.09
C ASP A 624 -14.03 11.36 -17.13
N ILE A 625 -13.23 11.87 -16.19
CA ILE A 625 -13.05 13.31 -15.98
C ILE A 625 -12.07 13.94 -16.97
N THR A 626 -12.31 15.21 -17.28
CA THR A 626 -11.38 16.07 -18.03
C THR A 626 -10.83 17.13 -17.11
N VAL A 627 -9.48 17.27 -17.10
CA VAL A 627 -8.78 18.18 -16.18
C VAL A 627 -7.71 18.98 -16.93
N ASP A 628 -7.71 20.30 -16.70
CA ASP A 628 -6.72 21.23 -17.21
C ASP A 628 -5.69 21.58 -16.13
N PHE A 629 -4.41 21.58 -16.51
CA PHE A 629 -3.28 21.97 -15.68
C PHE A 629 -2.60 23.18 -16.35
N PRO A 630 -2.86 24.42 -15.90
CA PRO A 630 -2.24 25.62 -16.47
C PRO A 630 -0.72 25.62 -16.22
N LEU A 631 0.05 26.07 -17.20
CA LEU A 631 1.53 26.05 -17.12
C LEU A 631 2.09 27.42 -16.66
N GLY A 632 3.17 27.37 -15.89
CA GLY A 632 3.80 28.55 -15.29
C GLY A 632 3.09 29.03 -14.02
N GLU A 633 2.33 28.14 -13.36
CA GLU A 633 1.57 28.43 -12.15
C GLU A 633 1.93 27.46 -11.02
N PHE A 634 1.58 27.86 -9.79
CA PHE A 634 1.56 26.99 -8.61
C PHE A 634 0.17 26.35 -8.51
N ILE A 635 0.09 25.06 -8.89
CA ILE A 635 -1.15 24.28 -8.92
C ILE A 635 -1.24 23.43 -7.66
N CYS A 636 -2.39 23.46 -6.98
CA CYS A 636 -2.68 22.56 -5.88
C CYS A 636 -3.86 21.64 -6.22
N VAL A 637 -3.65 20.32 -6.12
CA VAL A 637 -4.70 19.31 -6.24
C VAL A 637 -5.13 18.90 -4.84
N THR A 638 -6.38 19.16 -4.51
CA THR A 638 -6.94 18.96 -3.18
C THR A 638 -8.23 18.13 -3.22
N GLY A 639 -8.88 17.91 -2.07
CA GLY A 639 -10.10 17.15 -1.90
C GLY A 639 -10.02 16.12 -0.80
N VAL A 640 -11.15 15.53 -0.42
CA VAL A 640 -11.23 14.56 0.69
C VAL A 640 -10.37 13.34 0.47
N SER A 641 -10.07 12.61 1.56
CA SER A 641 -9.29 11.36 1.49
C SER A 641 -10.00 10.34 0.59
N GLY A 642 -9.23 9.68 -0.31
CA GLY A 642 -9.79 8.72 -1.28
C GLY A 642 -10.58 9.32 -2.45
N SER A 643 -10.59 10.65 -2.66
CA SER A 643 -11.31 11.29 -3.79
C SER A 643 -10.72 11.05 -5.18
N GLY A 644 -9.50 10.48 -5.28
CA GLY A 644 -8.86 10.16 -6.56
C GLY A 644 -7.66 11.03 -6.93
N LYS A 645 -7.18 11.92 -6.04
CA LYS A 645 -6.01 12.81 -6.26
C LYS A 645 -4.77 12.06 -6.76
N SER A 646 -4.31 11.07 -5.98
CA SER A 646 -3.13 10.29 -6.33
C SER A 646 -3.34 9.43 -7.59
N THR A 647 -4.58 9.02 -7.88
CA THR A 647 -4.93 8.35 -9.14
C THR A 647 -4.74 9.29 -10.33
N LEU A 648 -5.28 10.51 -10.26
CA LEU A 648 -5.18 11.50 -11.33
C LEU A 648 -3.72 11.92 -11.55
N VAL A 649 -3.02 12.29 -10.46
CA VAL A 649 -1.67 12.88 -10.56
C VAL A 649 -0.60 11.80 -10.69
N ASN A 650 -0.55 10.81 -9.77
CA ASN A 650 0.56 9.84 -9.72
C ASN A 650 0.39 8.68 -10.71
N MET A 651 -0.86 8.17 -10.91
CA MET A 651 -1.08 7.02 -11.78
C MET A 651 -1.31 7.40 -13.25
N ILE A 652 -1.88 8.59 -13.53
CA ILE A 652 -2.13 9.03 -14.91
C ILE A 652 -1.13 10.11 -15.32
N LEU A 653 -1.25 11.35 -14.82
CA LEU A 653 -0.46 12.50 -15.29
C LEU A 653 1.06 12.22 -15.25
N LYS A 654 1.57 11.88 -14.08
CA LYS A 654 3.00 11.60 -13.87
C LYS A 654 3.52 10.50 -14.79
N ARG A 655 2.78 9.38 -14.92
CA ARG A 655 3.24 8.25 -15.74
C ARG A 655 3.22 8.58 -17.24
N VAL A 656 2.17 9.28 -17.70
CA VAL A 656 2.10 9.72 -19.11
C VAL A 656 3.23 10.70 -19.44
N LEU A 657 3.48 11.69 -18.58
CA LEU A 657 4.56 12.65 -18.78
C LEU A 657 5.93 11.96 -18.74
N ALA A 658 6.15 11.05 -17.77
CA ALA A 658 7.39 10.29 -17.67
C ALA A 658 7.62 9.36 -18.89
N GLN A 659 6.56 8.77 -19.43
CA GLN A 659 6.63 7.96 -20.66
C GLN A 659 7.01 8.79 -21.87
N LYS A 660 6.38 9.96 -22.05
CA LYS A 660 6.61 10.81 -23.22
C LYS A 660 7.93 11.59 -23.17
N LEU A 661 8.38 12.00 -21.97
CA LEU A 661 9.54 12.88 -21.80
C LEU A 661 10.80 12.18 -21.31
N ASN A 662 10.66 11.14 -20.47
CA ASN A 662 11.78 10.49 -19.79
C ASN A 662 11.99 9.03 -20.21
N ASN A 663 11.32 8.55 -21.27
CA ASN A 663 11.36 7.17 -21.75
C ASN A 663 11.12 6.12 -20.65
N ASN A 664 10.25 6.42 -19.70
CA ASN A 664 9.90 5.50 -18.62
C ASN A 664 8.86 4.49 -19.12
N SER A 665 9.04 3.21 -18.79
CA SER A 665 8.17 2.12 -19.24
C SER A 665 6.92 1.89 -18.36
N ALA A 666 6.71 2.68 -17.30
CA ALA A 666 5.56 2.48 -16.42
C ALA A 666 4.23 2.78 -17.13
N LYS A 667 3.33 1.79 -17.18
CA LYS A 667 2.01 1.94 -17.81
C LYS A 667 1.17 2.97 -17.05
N PRO A 668 0.63 4.00 -17.75
CA PRO A 668 -0.31 4.95 -17.14
C PRO A 668 -1.67 4.28 -16.87
N GLY A 669 -2.42 4.84 -15.89
CA GLY A 669 -3.81 4.47 -15.67
C GLY A 669 -4.70 4.84 -16.86
N LYS A 670 -5.95 4.39 -16.86
CA LYS A 670 -6.91 4.56 -17.97
C LYS A 670 -7.23 6.04 -18.20
N TYR A 671 -7.02 6.51 -19.43
CA TYR A 671 -7.39 7.83 -19.93
C TYR A 671 -7.61 7.78 -21.44
N LYS A 672 -8.32 8.76 -22.03
CA LYS A 672 -8.59 8.81 -23.48
C LYS A 672 -7.46 9.51 -24.23
N SER A 673 -7.10 10.72 -23.81
CA SER A 673 -6.06 11.51 -24.48
C SER A 673 -5.40 12.51 -23.54
N ILE A 674 -4.19 12.96 -23.92
CA ILE A 674 -3.49 14.07 -23.29
C ILE A 674 -2.92 14.99 -24.37
N SER A 675 -3.07 16.31 -24.15
CA SER A 675 -2.54 17.36 -25.03
C SER A 675 -1.69 18.35 -24.23
N GLY A 676 -0.88 19.15 -24.92
CA GLY A 676 -0.06 20.19 -24.31
C GLY A 676 1.29 19.75 -23.76
N VAL A 677 1.66 18.47 -23.89
CA VAL A 677 2.92 17.91 -23.38
C VAL A 677 4.15 18.51 -24.08
N GLU A 678 4.00 18.94 -25.32
CA GLU A 678 5.02 19.61 -26.12
C GLU A 678 5.47 20.97 -25.54
N ASN A 679 4.73 21.51 -24.59
CA ASN A 679 5.06 22.80 -23.93
C ASN A 679 6.01 22.63 -22.74
N ILE A 680 6.34 21.41 -22.34
CA ILE A 680 7.26 21.10 -21.24
C ILE A 680 8.41 20.26 -21.74
N GLU A 681 9.59 20.44 -21.14
CA GLU A 681 10.82 19.72 -21.52
C GLU A 681 11.14 18.56 -20.56
N LYS A 682 10.77 18.71 -19.29
CA LYS A 682 11.14 17.75 -18.26
C LYS A 682 10.04 17.65 -17.18
N VAL A 683 9.78 16.42 -16.72
CA VAL A 683 8.99 16.17 -15.53
C VAL A 683 9.89 15.73 -14.38
N ILE A 684 9.70 16.35 -13.21
CA ILE A 684 10.50 16.09 -12.00
C ILE A 684 9.53 15.67 -10.90
N ASN A 685 9.68 14.42 -10.44
CA ASN A 685 8.85 13.89 -9.36
C ASN A 685 9.62 13.95 -8.03
N ILE A 686 9.02 14.55 -7.02
CA ILE A 686 9.56 14.70 -5.68
C ILE A 686 8.59 14.03 -4.69
N ASP A 687 8.84 12.77 -4.39
CA ASP A 687 8.07 11.93 -3.48
C ASP A 687 8.82 11.66 -2.16
N GLN A 688 8.15 11.05 -1.20
CA GLN A 688 8.68 10.71 0.12
C GLN A 688 9.57 9.45 0.13
N SER A 689 9.87 8.84 -1.02
CA SER A 689 10.74 7.67 -1.09
C SER A 689 12.18 8.04 -0.64
N PRO A 690 12.91 7.12 0.01
CA PRO A 690 14.27 7.37 0.46
C PRO A 690 15.20 7.83 -0.67
N ILE A 691 16.15 8.72 -0.39
CA ILE A 691 17.17 9.19 -1.35
C ILE A 691 18.23 8.11 -1.67
N GLY A 692 18.17 6.97 -1.01
CA GLY A 692 19.01 5.80 -1.26
C GLY A 692 18.64 4.64 -0.35
N ARG A 693 18.97 3.42 -0.81
CA ARG A 693 18.62 2.17 -0.10
C ARG A 693 19.78 1.62 0.75
N THR A 694 20.95 2.23 0.70
CA THR A 694 22.14 1.74 1.41
C THR A 694 22.66 2.79 2.36
N PRO A 695 23.37 2.40 3.43
CA PRO A 695 24.03 3.35 4.36
C PRO A 695 25.06 4.28 3.72
N ARG A 696 25.52 3.98 2.49
CA ARG A 696 26.47 4.81 1.72
C ARG A 696 25.80 6.02 1.09
N SER A 697 24.51 5.95 0.83
CA SER A 697 23.75 7.11 0.36
C SER A 697 23.55 8.07 1.52
N ASN A 698 23.87 9.34 1.30
CA ASN A 698 23.74 10.40 2.30
C ASN A 698 23.44 11.75 1.62
N PRO A 699 23.07 12.81 2.36
CA PRO A 699 22.79 14.14 1.83
C PRO A 699 23.87 14.67 0.93
N ALA A 700 25.15 14.55 1.35
CA ALA A 700 26.28 15.09 0.58
C ALA A 700 26.49 14.40 -0.78
N THR A 701 26.28 13.07 -0.85
CA THR A 701 26.41 12.32 -2.11
C THR A 701 25.21 12.56 -3.03
N TYR A 702 23.99 12.62 -2.48
CA TYR A 702 22.77 12.80 -3.25
C TYR A 702 22.70 14.16 -3.93
N THR A 703 23.07 15.24 -3.24
CA THR A 703 23.09 16.60 -3.79
C THR A 703 24.33 16.89 -4.64
N GLY A 704 25.27 15.94 -4.69
CA GLY A 704 26.54 16.10 -5.42
C GLY A 704 27.52 17.10 -4.81
N VAL A 705 27.27 17.58 -3.57
CA VAL A 705 28.22 18.47 -2.87
C VAL A 705 29.49 17.73 -2.47
N PHE A 706 29.36 16.41 -2.20
CA PHE A 706 30.49 15.58 -1.82
C PHE A 706 31.56 15.47 -2.91
N ASP A 707 31.16 15.54 -4.17
CA ASP A 707 32.10 15.53 -5.30
C ASP A 707 33.01 16.76 -5.31
N ASP A 708 32.47 17.94 -5.00
CA ASP A 708 33.23 19.18 -4.89
C ASP A 708 34.10 19.20 -3.63
N ILE A 709 33.61 18.62 -2.51
CA ILE A 709 34.40 18.46 -1.27
C ILE A 709 35.61 17.54 -1.50
N ARG A 710 35.42 16.39 -2.14
CA ARG A 710 36.51 15.46 -2.45
C ARG A 710 37.57 16.10 -3.37
N GLU A 711 37.11 16.88 -4.34
CA GLU A 711 38.02 17.63 -5.24
C GLU A 711 38.85 18.66 -4.45
N LEU A 712 38.21 19.38 -3.53
CA LEU A 712 38.90 20.33 -2.65
C LEU A 712 39.95 19.64 -1.78
N PHE A 713 39.63 18.49 -1.17
CA PHE A 713 40.60 17.73 -0.38
C PHE A 713 41.78 17.23 -1.21
N ALA A 714 41.54 16.77 -2.46
CA ALA A 714 42.64 16.38 -3.36
C ALA A 714 43.55 17.54 -3.76
N GLN A 715 43.10 18.79 -3.66
CA GLN A 715 43.88 19.98 -3.95
C GLN A 715 44.72 20.48 -2.75
N THR A 716 44.54 19.92 -1.55
CA THR A 716 45.34 20.27 -0.38
C THR A 716 46.82 19.91 -0.60
N ASN A 717 47.74 20.66 0.07
CA ASN A 717 49.15 20.37 -0.03
C ASN A 717 49.51 18.97 0.47
N GLN A 718 48.90 18.52 1.56
CA GLN A 718 49.10 17.17 2.10
C GLN A 718 48.67 16.07 1.11
N ALA A 719 47.54 16.22 0.45
CA ALA A 719 47.09 15.27 -0.54
C ALA A 719 48.00 15.22 -1.77
N LYS A 720 48.44 16.37 -2.29
CA LYS A 720 49.36 16.49 -3.41
C LYS A 720 50.71 15.85 -3.15
N MET A 721 51.28 16.09 -1.94
CA MET A 721 52.58 15.50 -1.53
C MET A 721 52.51 13.97 -1.47
N ARG A 722 51.31 13.40 -1.13
CA ARG A 722 51.10 11.95 -1.06
C ARG A 722 50.56 11.35 -2.36
N GLY A 723 50.39 12.16 -3.43
CA GLY A 723 49.83 11.71 -4.70
C GLY A 723 48.37 11.27 -4.62
N TYR A 724 47.61 11.79 -3.66
CA TYR A 724 46.20 11.42 -3.47
C TYR A 724 45.32 12.15 -4.45
N THR A 725 44.55 11.39 -5.21
CA THR A 725 43.54 11.88 -6.15
C THR A 725 42.16 11.95 -5.48
N LYS A 726 41.19 12.56 -6.16
CA LYS A 726 39.76 12.62 -5.74
C LYS A 726 39.20 11.25 -5.33
N GLY A 727 39.65 10.15 -5.95
CA GLY A 727 39.22 8.78 -5.63
C GLY A 727 39.60 8.35 -4.21
N ARG A 728 40.73 8.84 -3.65
CA ARG A 728 41.19 8.52 -2.29
C ARG A 728 40.18 8.94 -1.22
N PHE A 729 39.49 10.04 -1.43
CA PHE A 729 38.51 10.62 -0.52
C PHE A 729 37.09 10.09 -0.74
N SER A 730 36.96 8.99 -1.50
CA SER A 730 35.66 8.29 -1.70
C SER A 730 35.55 7.06 -0.81
N PHE A 731 34.52 6.98 0.03
CA PHE A 731 34.24 5.77 0.79
C PHE A 731 33.64 4.63 -0.06
N ASN A 732 33.33 4.85 -1.35
CA ASN A 732 32.84 3.83 -2.27
C ASN A 732 33.99 3.11 -3.04
N VAL A 733 35.17 3.71 -3.10
CA VAL A 733 36.30 3.21 -3.88
C VAL A 733 37.39 2.64 -2.97
N LYS A 734 38.04 1.55 -3.38
CA LYS A 734 39.20 0.98 -2.68
C LYS A 734 40.33 1.98 -2.61
N GLY A 735 41.13 1.89 -1.55
CA GLY A 735 42.35 2.73 -1.34
C GLY A 735 42.20 3.72 -0.23
N GLY A 736 41.05 4.45 -0.09
CA GLY A 736 40.85 5.42 0.98
C GLY A 736 39.84 4.99 2.03
N ARG A 737 38.97 4.05 1.70
CA ARG A 737 37.91 3.56 2.59
C ARG A 737 38.43 2.55 3.61
N CYS A 738 37.72 2.40 4.69
CA CYS A 738 37.89 1.26 5.60
C CYS A 738 37.47 -0.04 4.89
N GLU A 739 38.37 -1.02 4.78
CA GLU A 739 38.07 -2.28 4.09
C GLU A 739 37.27 -3.26 4.95
N ALA A 740 37.27 -3.13 6.30
CA ALA A 740 36.46 -3.96 7.20
C ALA A 740 34.96 -3.74 6.97
N CYS A 741 34.48 -2.49 6.95
CA CYS A 741 33.09 -2.16 6.64
C CYS A 741 32.88 -1.77 5.18
N ARG A 742 33.92 -1.82 4.35
CA ARG A 742 33.89 -1.44 2.93
C ARG A 742 33.35 -0.02 2.65
N GLY A 743 33.50 0.88 3.65
CA GLY A 743 33.04 2.27 3.57
C GLY A 743 31.61 2.51 4.08
N ASP A 744 30.92 1.50 4.62
CA ASP A 744 29.59 1.67 5.20
C ASP A 744 29.62 2.41 6.55
N GLY A 745 30.75 2.31 7.30
CA GLY A 745 30.90 2.83 8.66
C GLY A 745 30.21 1.97 9.71
N ILE A 746 29.30 1.11 9.30
CA ILE A 746 28.53 0.19 10.16
C ILE A 746 28.62 -1.23 9.61
N ILE A 747 28.42 -2.21 10.47
CA ILE A 747 28.34 -3.63 10.12
C ILE A 747 26.89 -4.09 10.38
N LYS A 748 26.28 -4.67 9.36
CA LYS A 748 24.96 -5.29 9.47
C LYS A 748 25.11 -6.70 10.02
N ILE A 749 24.49 -6.98 11.13
CA ILE A 749 24.36 -8.32 11.71
C ILE A 749 22.97 -8.85 11.39
N GLU A 750 22.90 -9.83 10.49
CA GLU A 750 21.63 -10.44 10.11
C GLU A 750 21.14 -11.40 11.20
N MET A 751 19.93 -11.15 11.68
CA MET A 751 19.28 -11.92 12.74
C MET A 751 18.10 -12.69 12.11
N ASN A 752 18.20 -14.02 12.02
CA ASN A 752 17.25 -14.87 11.30
C ASN A 752 15.77 -14.72 11.74
N PHE A 753 15.50 -14.33 12.98
CA PHE A 753 14.14 -14.22 13.54
C PHE A 753 13.87 -12.85 14.18
N LEU A 754 14.85 -11.95 14.21
CA LEU A 754 14.77 -10.61 14.78
C LEU A 754 15.14 -9.59 13.70
N PRO A 755 14.78 -8.31 13.88
CA PRO A 755 15.27 -7.24 13.02
C PRO A 755 16.81 -7.21 12.97
N ASP A 756 17.36 -6.93 11.79
CA ASP A 756 18.80 -6.79 11.60
C ASP A 756 19.36 -5.70 12.53
N VAL A 757 20.48 -5.98 13.15
CA VAL A 757 21.19 -5.03 14.03
C VAL A 757 22.35 -4.38 13.28
N TYR A 758 22.43 -3.06 13.37
CA TYR A 758 23.50 -2.26 12.79
C TYR A 758 24.43 -1.75 13.89
N VAL A 759 25.69 -2.16 13.88
CA VAL A 759 26.68 -1.71 14.85
C VAL A 759 27.77 -0.89 14.17
N PRO A 760 28.36 0.12 14.86
CA PRO A 760 29.53 0.83 14.33
C PRO A 760 30.68 -0.13 14.04
N CYS A 761 31.39 0.11 12.95
CA CYS A 761 32.56 -0.70 12.59
C CYS A 761 33.65 -0.55 13.64
N GLU A 762 34.13 -1.64 14.22
CA GLU A 762 35.19 -1.65 15.27
C GLU A 762 36.53 -1.12 14.77
N VAL A 763 36.82 -1.17 13.46
CA VAL A 763 38.09 -0.73 12.87
C VAL A 763 38.08 0.76 12.60
N CYS A 764 37.03 1.33 12.03
CA CYS A 764 36.98 2.74 11.70
C CYS A 764 36.09 3.57 12.63
N HIS A 765 35.47 2.96 13.63
CA HIS A 765 34.59 3.62 14.60
C HIS A 765 33.55 4.55 13.95
N GLY A 766 32.99 4.13 12.79
CA GLY A 766 31.99 4.89 12.05
C GLY A 766 32.53 5.92 11.04
N THR A 767 33.83 6.21 11.01
CA THR A 767 34.41 7.24 10.13
C THR A 767 34.42 6.88 8.66
N ARG A 768 34.25 5.60 8.27
CA ARG A 768 34.20 5.06 6.89
C ARG A 768 35.54 5.02 6.17
N TYR A 769 36.59 5.66 6.65
CA TYR A 769 37.91 5.79 6.02
C TYR A 769 39.01 5.03 6.79
N ASN A 770 40.12 4.79 6.12
CA ASN A 770 41.35 4.34 6.77
C ASN A 770 42.11 5.51 7.41
N SER A 771 43.02 5.22 8.33
CA SER A 771 43.78 6.21 9.09
C SER A 771 44.56 7.17 8.19
N GLU A 772 45.20 6.66 7.14
CA GLU A 772 46.03 7.47 6.23
C GLU A 772 45.24 8.53 5.49
N THR A 773 43.97 8.26 5.12
CA THR A 773 43.09 9.24 4.48
C THR A 773 42.63 10.30 5.46
N LEU A 774 42.46 9.95 6.74
CA LEU A 774 42.05 10.87 7.81
C LEU A 774 43.16 11.84 8.22
N GLU A 775 44.46 11.56 7.90
CA GLU A 775 45.55 12.49 8.16
C GLU A 775 45.53 13.73 7.26
N VAL A 776 44.76 13.70 6.16
CA VAL A 776 44.61 14.87 5.26
C VAL A 776 43.54 15.80 5.77
N GLU A 777 43.89 17.02 6.05
CA GLU A 777 43.02 18.04 6.62
C GLU A 777 42.83 19.25 5.69
N TYR A 778 41.66 19.85 5.77
CA TYR A 778 41.35 21.17 5.22
C TYR A 778 40.82 22.06 6.34
N LYS A 779 41.50 23.19 6.60
CA LYS A 779 41.19 24.07 7.75
C LYS A 779 41.10 23.32 9.09
N GLY A 780 42.01 22.35 9.34
CA GLY A 780 42.07 21.60 10.60
C GLY A 780 40.95 20.56 10.76
N LYS A 781 40.27 20.18 9.69
CA LYS A 781 39.24 19.13 9.70
C LYS A 781 39.52 18.09 8.63
N ASN A 782 39.44 16.82 8.99
CA ASN A 782 39.52 15.69 8.04
C ASN A 782 38.18 15.44 7.35
N ILE A 783 38.18 14.57 6.32
CA ILE A 783 36.98 14.29 5.51
C ILE A 783 35.85 13.66 6.29
N ALA A 784 36.10 12.84 7.32
CA ALA A 784 35.06 12.24 8.17
C ALA A 784 34.45 13.28 9.11
N GLU A 785 35.25 14.19 9.69
CA GLU A 785 34.72 15.29 10.49
C GLU A 785 33.84 16.22 9.66
N VAL A 786 34.21 16.47 8.40
CA VAL A 786 33.37 17.25 7.46
C VAL A 786 32.06 16.54 7.19
N LEU A 787 32.05 15.22 7.02
CA LEU A 787 30.78 14.46 6.85
C LEU A 787 29.91 14.48 8.11
N ASN A 788 30.53 14.63 9.28
CA ASN A 788 29.81 14.73 10.55
C ASN A 788 29.29 16.15 10.86
N MET A 789 29.68 17.16 10.09
CA MET A 789 29.12 18.51 10.22
C MET A 789 27.64 18.50 9.81
N THR A 790 26.85 19.33 10.49
CA THR A 790 25.54 19.72 10.02
C THR A 790 25.68 20.57 8.75
N VAL A 791 24.59 20.67 7.97
CA VAL A 791 24.57 21.51 6.76
C VAL A 791 24.87 22.99 7.10
N SER A 792 24.30 23.50 8.21
CA SER A 792 24.55 24.88 8.67
C SER A 792 26.02 25.11 9.02
N GLU A 793 26.66 24.23 9.79
CA GLU A 793 28.09 24.31 10.11
C GLU A 793 28.96 24.21 8.85
N ALA A 794 28.64 23.30 7.94
CA ALA A 794 29.36 23.14 6.68
C ALA A 794 29.20 24.39 5.76
N LEU A 795 28.03 25.03 5.79
CA LEU A 795 27.78 26.27 5.05
C LEU A 795 28.73 27.40 5.50
N ASP A 796 28.93 27.53 6.82
CA ASP A 796 29.87 28.49 7.38
C ASP A 796 31.33 28.11 7.11
N PHE A 797 31.65 26.82 7.27
CA PHE A 797 33.01 26.27 7.05
C PHE A 797 33.50 26.49 5.61
N PHE A 798 32.60 26.23 4.62
CA PHE A 798 32.87 26.39 3.19
C PHE A 798 32.43 27.74 2.61
N SER A 799 32.20 28.73 3.44
CA SER A 799 31.71 30.07 3.01
C SER A 799 32.55 30.72 1.90
N ALA A 800 33.88 30.44 1.86
CA ALA A 800 34.82 30.93 0.86
C ALA A 800 34.82 30.12 -0.46
N ILE A 801 34.08 29.01 -0.57
CA ILE A 801 34.04 28.15 -1.75
C ILE A 801 32.68 28.24 -2.43
N PRO A 802 32.49 29.11 -3.44
CA PRO A 802 31.17 29.41 -3.99
C PRO A 802 30.40 28.20 -4.52
N LYS A 803 31.11 27.20 -5.10
CA LYS A 803 30.52 25.98 -5.65
C LYS A 803 29.86 25.10 -4.57
N ILE A 804 30.56 24.92 -3.46
CA ILE A 804 30.09 24.15 -2.28
C ILE A 804 28.99 24.94 -1.58
N LYS A 805 29.26 26.24 -1.29
CA LYS A 805 28.33 27.12 -0.60
C LYS A 805 26.95 27.15 -1.28
N ARG A 806 26.89 27.29 -2.60
CA ARG A 806 25.60 27.33 -3.34
C ARG A 806 24.76 26.06 -3.15
N LYS A 807 25.41 24.88 -3.18
CA LYS A 807 24.70 23.60 -2.97
C LYS A 807 24.23 23.44 -1.53
N LEU A 808 25.07 23.78 -0.56
CA LEU A 808 24.69 23.76 0.86
C LEU A 808 23.57 24.74 1.17
N GLN A 809 23.60 25.94 0.57
CA GLN A 809 22.54 26.95 0.73
C GLN A 809 21.17 26.43 0.28
N THR A 810 21.08 25.66 -0.80
CA THR A 810 19.78 25.08 -1.21
C THR A 810 19.24 24.06 -0.21
N ILE A 811 20.12 23.36 0.51
CA ILE A 811 19.70 22.43 1.58
C ILE A 811 19.25 23.20 2.82
N GLU A 812 19.93 24.30 3.15
CA GLU A 812 19.53 25.20 4.24
C GLU A 812 18.18 25.88 3.94
N ASP A 813 17.97 26.35 2.71
CA ASP A 813 16.75 27.04 2.26
C ASP A 813 15.50 26.16 2.42
N VAL A 814 15.62 24.83 2.24
CA VAL A 814 14.50 23.90 2.47
C VAL A 814 14.32 23.48 3.94
N GLY A 815 15.06 24.12 4.87
CA GLY A 815 14.96 23.87 6.31
C GLY A 815 15.65 22.61 6.81
N LEU A 816 16.68 22.10 6.12
CA LEU A 816 17.44 20.92 6.49
C LEU A 816 18.85 21.24 7.03
N GLY A 817 19.05 22.44 7.60
CA GLY A 817 20.32 22.89 8.15
C GLY A 817 20.86 22.02 9.27
N TYR A 818 19.98 21.38 10.03
CA TYR A 818 20.33 20.51 11.16
C TYR A 818 20.79 19.09 10.75
N VAL A 819 20.58 18.69 9.50
CA VAL A 819 20.94 17.34 9.02
C VAL A 819 22.45 17.26 8.80
N HIS A 820 23.08 16.14 9.22
CA HIS A 820 24.49 15.92 8.97
C HIS A 820 24.77 15.53 7.51
N LEU A 821 25.86 16.01 6.93
CA LEU A 821 26.24 15.74 5.53
C LEU A 821 26.39 14.24 5.25
N GLY A 822 26.96 13.48 6.20
CA GLY A 822 27.20 12.04 6.10
C GLY A 822 26.09 11.17 6.67
N GLN A 823 24.94 11.72 7.10
CA GLN A 823 23.82 10.98 7.67
C GLN A 823 23.31 9.92 6.68
N PRO A 824 23.20 8.64 7.08
CA PRO A 824 22.68 7.61 6.18
C PRO A 824 21.28 7.95 5.66
N ALA A 825 21.04 7.74 4.38
CA ALA A 825 19.73 8.01 3.75
C ALA A 825 18.55 7.24 4.39
N THR A 826 18.87 6.08 4.99
CA THR A 826 17.88 5.21 5.66
C THR A 826 17.40 5.76 7.01
N THR A 827 18.10 6.74 7.58
CA THR A 827 17.73 7.39 8.85
C THR A 827 16.93 8.69 8.65
N LEU A 828 16.81 9.17 7.42
CA LEU A 828 15.99 10.34 7.09
C LEU A 828 14.51 9.98 7.13
N SER A 829 13.69 10.88 7.66
CA SER A 829 12.24 10.79 7.53
C SER A 829 11.79 10.98 6.08
N GLY A 830 10.55 10.57 5.73
CA GLY A 830 10.00 10.75 4.38
C GLY A 830 10.00 12.22 3.94
N GLY A 831 9.61 13.14 4.83
CA GLY A 831 9.63 14.58 4.57
C GLY A 831 11.03 15.15 4.39
N GLU A 832 12.02 14.69 5.17
CA GLU A 832 13.43 15.10 5.00
C GLU A 832 13.99 14.60 3.67
N ALA A 833 13.70 13.35 3.30
CA ALA A 833 14.10 12.78 2.00
C ALA A 833 13.50 13.57 0.83
N GLN A 834 12.23 13.96 0.92
CA GLN A 834 11.54 14.75 -0.08
C GLN A 834 12.14 16.15 -0.23
N ARG A 835 12.37 16.85 0.89
CA ARG A 835 13.03 18.17 0.89
C ARG A 835 14.47 18.09 0.38
N MET A 836 15.19 17.00 0.65
CA MET A 836 16.53 16.77 0.10
C MET A 836 16.51 16.62 -1.42
N LYS A 837 15.49 15.92 -1.98
CA LYS A 837 15.28 15.83 -3.43
C LYS A 837 14.99 17.22 -4.03
N LEU A 838 14.15 18.00 -3.36
CA LEU A 838 13.86 19.38 -3.79
C LEU A 838 15.13 20.24 -3.80
N ALA A 839 15.94 20.19 -2.74
CA ALA A 839 17.23 20.91 -2.67
C ALA A 839 18.18 20.52 -3.80
N ALA A 840 18.24 19.23 -4.16
CA ALA A 840 19.07 18.74 -5.27
C ALA A 840 18.64 19.26 -6.64
N GLU A 841 17.36 19.54 -6.84
CA GLU A 841 16.87 20.11 -8.11
C GLU A 841 17.03 21.64 -8.16
N LEU A 842 16.95 22.33 -7.01
CA LEU A 842 17.06 23.80 -6.93
C LEU A 842 18.41 24.37 -7.42
N HIS A 843 19.51 23.64 -7.25
CA HIS A 843 20.83 24.12 -7.68
C HIS A 843 21.08 23.93 -9.20
N ARG A 844 20.21 23.12 -9.87
CA ARG A 844 20.29 22.94 -11.33
C ARG A 844 19.66 24.14 -12.04
N GLN A 845 20.28 24.60 -13.09
CA GLN A 845 19.71 25.68 -13.90
C GLN A 845 18.45 25.16 -14.59
N SER A 846 17.32 25.84 -14.35
CA SER A 846 16.07 25.58 -15.04
C SER A 846 15.86 26.60 -16.17
N HIS A 847 15.38 26.12 -17.32
CA HIS A 847 15.06 26.95 -18.47
C HIS A 847 13.59 27.39 -18.51
N GLY A 848 12.86 27.23 -17.39
CA GLY A 848 11.47 27.68 -17.26
C GLY A 848 10.44 26.80 -17.93
N LYS A 849 10.78 25.53 -18.26
CA LYS A 849 9.87 24.56 -18.88
C LYS A 849 9.82 23.21 -18.15
N SER A 850 10.17 23.20 -16.88
CA SER A 850 10.10 22.00 -16.05
C SER A 850 8.75 21.92 -15.35
N PHE A 851 8.21 20.70 -15.27
CA PHE A 851 6.98 20.38 -14.53
C PHE A 851 7.32 19.58 -13.27
N TYR A 852 7.16 20.21 -12.11
CA TYR A 852 7.44 19.59 -10.81
C TYR A 852 6.16 19.00 -10.25
N ILE A 853 6.23 17.76 -9.74
CA ILE A 853 5.13 17.09 -9.06
C ILE A 853 5.60 16.74 -7.66
N LEU A 854 4.90 17.26 -6.64
CA LEU A 854 5.16 16.99 -5.23
C LEU A 854 3.92 16.36 -4.59
N ASP A 855 4.13 15.33 -3.78
CA ASP A 855 3.06 14.61 -3.08
C ASP A 855 3.19 14.88 -1.58
N GLU A 856 2.22 15.59 -1.00
CA GLU A 856 2.13 15.99 0.41
C GLU A 856 3.46 16.53 0.98
N PRO A 857 4.03 17.61 0.40
CA PRO A 857 5.35 18.11 0.82
C PRO A 857 5.39 18.76 2.20
N THR A 858 4.25 19.02 2.84
CA THR A 858 4.15 19.61 4.19
C THR A 858 4.20 18.58 5.32
N THR A 859 4.26 17.28 4.97
CA THR A 859 4.34 16.18 5.94
C THR A 859 5.43 16.41 6.99
N GLY A 860 5.07 16.39 8.28
CA GLY A 860 5.99 16.56 9.41
C GLY A 860 6.55 17.99 9.58
N LEU A 861 5.93 18.98 8.97
CA LEU A 861 6.39 20.36 9.02
C LEU A 861 5.58 21.22 9.99
N HIS A 862 6.29 21.99 10.80
CA HIS A 862 5.72 23.08 11.55
C HIS A 862 5.36 24.26 10.61
N MET A 863 4.41 25.08 10.96
CA MET A 863 3.93 26.23 10.16
C MET A 863 5.07 27.16 9.69
N ASP A 864 6.15 27.34 10.49
CA ASP A 864 7.32 28.13 10.09
C ASP A 864 8.15 27.42 9.00
N ASP A 865 8.23 26.09 9.05
CA ASP A 865 8.90 25.28 8.02
C ASP A 865 8.08 25.28 6.73
N ILE A 866 6.73 25.25 6.81
CA ILE A 866 5.82 25.39 5.65
C ILE A 866 6.05 26.74 4.97
N LYS A 867 6.18 27.82 5.74
CA LYS A 867 6.48 29.14 5.20
C LYS A 867 7.79 29.15 4.39
N ARG A 868 8.84 28.51 4.88
CA ARG A 868 10.13 28.38 4.16
C ARG A 868 9.98 27.55 2.90
N LEU A 869 9.26 26.43 2.97
CA LEU A 869 8.99 25.56 1.83
C LEU A 869 8.22 26.33 0.74
N LEU A 870 7.17 27.05 1.10
CA LEU A 870 6.40 27.87 0.17
C LEU A 870 7.27 28.93 -0.54
N ALA A 871 8.17 29.60 0.19
CA ALA A 871 9.10 30.57 -0.43
C ALA A 871 9.99 29.90 -1.49
N VAL A 872 10.40 28.64 -1.27
CA VAL A 872 11.16 27.87 -2.25
C VAL A 872 10.32 27.48 -3.47
N LEU A 873 9.10 26.98 -3.25
CA LEU A 873 8.18 26.62 -4.35
C LEU A 873 7.81 27.82 -5.21
N GLN A 874 7.55 28.96 -4.58
CA GLN A 874 7.27 30.22 -5.28
C GLN A 874 8.44 30.65 -6.17
N ARG A 875 9.70 30.56 -5.69
CA ARG A 875 10.89 30.85 -6.50
C ARG A 875 11.00 29.95 -7.74
N LEU A 876 10.58 28.67 -7.66
CA LEU A 876 10.56 27.77 -8.82
C LEU A 876 9.55 28.24 -9.86
N VAL A 877 8.35 28.65 -9.42
CA VAL A 877 7.32 29.18 -10.34
C VAL A 877 7.74 30.52 -10.93
N ASP A 878 8.33 31.42 -10.15
CA ASP A 878 8.87 32.71 -10.62
C ASP A 878 9.96 32.54 -11.69
N ALA A 879 10.68 31.40 -11.67
CA ALA A 879 11.62 31.02 -12.72
C ALA A 879 10.95 30.44 -13.99
N GLY A 880 9.61 30.52 -14.11
CA GLY A 880 8.82 30.09 -15.26
C GLY A 880 8.44 28.62 -15.28
N ASN A 881 8.72 27.84 -14.22
CA ASN A 881 8.35 26.45 -14.14
C ASN A 881 6.89 26.28 -13.67
N THR A 882 6.35 25.08 -13.88
CA THR A 882 5.06 24.69 -13.31
C THR A 882 5.31 23.84 -12.08
N VAL A 883 4.68 24.14 -10.96
CA VAL A 883 4.74 23.35 -9.73
C VAL A 883 3.34 22.83 -9.40
N LEU A 884 3.17 21.54 -9.39
CA LEU A 884 1.94 20.87 -8.98
C LEU A 884 2.18 20.17 -7.65
N VAL A 885 1.35 20.45 -6.66
CA VAL A 885 1.35 19.79 -5.37
C VAL A 885 0.02 19.06 -5.12
N ILE A 886 0.07 17.88 -4.51
CA ILE A 886 -1.10 17.26 -3.89
C ILE A 886 -1.03 17.64 -2.42
N GLU A 887 -2.03 18.37 -1.92
CA GLU A 887 -1.99 18.88 -0.55
C GLU A 887 -3.36 19.01 0.10
N HIS A 888 -3.31 18.96 1.45
CA HIS A 888 -4.46 19.17 2.32
C HIS A 888 -4.25 20.35 3.27
N ASP A 889 -3.00 20.78 3.48
CA ASP A 889 -2.67 21.93 4.31
C ASP A 889 -3.22 23.22 3.69
N LEU A 890 -4.07 23.92 4.46
CA LEU A 890 -4.76 25.11 3.97
C LEU A 890 -3.83 26.31 3.73
N ASP A 891 -2.67 26.36 4.40
CA ASP A 891 -1.66 27.39 4.16
C ASP A 891 -1.03 27.25 2.76
N VAL A 892 -0.86 26.01 2.30
CA VAL A 892 -0.41 25.72 0.93
C VAL A 892 -1.54 25.97 -0.07
N VAL A 893 -2.75 25.48 0.23
CA VAL A 893 -3.94 25.62 -0.64
C VAL A 893 -4.22 27.08 -0.92
N LYS A 894 -4.24 27.95 0.13
CA LYS A 894 -4.48 29.40 -0.05
C LYS A 894 -3.35 30.12 -0.78
N SER A 895 -2.13 29.54 -0.81
CA SER A 895 -0.94 30.11 -1.46
C SER A 895 -0.79 29.72 -2.93
N ALA A 896 -1.63 28.80 -3.44
CA ALA A 896 -1.61 28.35 -4.83
C ALA A 896 -2.23 29.39 -5.78
N ASP A 897 -1.79 29.37 -7.05
CA ASP A 897 -2.39 30.21 -8.11
C ASP A 897 -3.67 29.55 -8.66
N TRP A 898 -3.67 28.20 -8.75
CA TRP A 898 -4.76 27.39 -9.28
C TRP A 898 -5.04 26.18 -8.42
N LEU A 899 -6.33 25.93 -8.15
CA LEU A 899 -6.79 24.74 -7.43
C LEU A 899 -7.55 23.78 -8.34
N ILE A 900 -7.41 22.49 -8.06
CA ILE A 900 -8.21 21.41 -8.63
C ILE A 900 -8.72 20.60 -7.45
N ASP A 901 -10.02 20.73 -7.13
CA ASP A 901 -10.67 20.06 -6.01
C ASP A 901 -11.42 18.82 -6.48
N LEU A 902 -11.04 17.63 -5.96
CA LEU A 902 -11.63 16.35 -6.30
C LEU A 902 -12.55 15.84 -5.17
N GLY A 903 -13.69 15.29 -5.56
CA GLY A 903 -14.66 14.79 -4.61
C GLY A 903 -15.96 14.28 -5.28
N PRO A 904 -17.12 14.51 -4.63
CA PRO A 904 -17.30 15.17 -3.31
C PRO A 904 -16.89 14.28 -2.14
N GLU A 905 -16.94 12.93 -2.28
CA GLU A 905 -16.63 11.95 -1.26
C GLU A 905 -15.39 11.12 -1.62
N GLY A 906 -14.99 10.19 -0.75
CA GLY A 906 -13.98 9.18 -1.01
C GLY A 906 -14.54 7.93 -1.72
N GLY A 907 -13.66 7.12 -2.34
CA GLY A 907 -14.03 5.86 -2.96
C GLY A 907 -15.03 6.01 -4.12
N ALA A 908 -16.06 5.17 -4.14
CA ALA A 908 -17.08 5.17 -5.20
C ALA A 908 -17.89 6.48 -5.29
N GLY A 909 -18.03 7.21 -4.18
CA GLY A 909 -18.70 8.51 -4.13
C GLY A 909 -17.82 9.67 -4.62
N GLY A 910 -16.53 9.43 -4.85
CA GLY A 910 -15.58 10.42 -5.36
C GLY A 910 -15.34 10.34 -6.86
N GLY A 911 -14.17 10.78 -7.27
CA GLY A 911 -13.70 10.66 -8.65
C GLY A 911 -14.20 11.70 -9.64
N ASN A 912 -14.85 12.76 -9.15
CA ASN A 912 -15.28 13.90 -9.96
C ASN A 912 -14.42 15.14 -9.64
N VAL A 913 -14.35 16.06 -10.58
CA VAL A 913 -13.86 17.43 -10.33
C VAL A 913 -15.02 18.23 -9.75
N VAL A 914 -14.86 18.68 -8.51
CA VAL A 914 -15.87 19.48 -7.80
C VAL A 914 -15.73 20.97 -8.13
N ALA A 915 -14.49 21.43 -8.14
CA ALA A 915 -14.19 22.84 -8.44
C ALA A 915 -12.79 22.97 -9.07
N THR A 916 -12.62 23.97 -9.93
CA THR A 916 -11.32 24.43 -10.44
C THR A 916 -11.32 25.94 -10.48
N GLY A 917 -10.19 26.57 -10.24
CA GLY A 917 -10.05 28.02 -10.27
C GLY A 917 -9.04 28.54 -9.23
N THR A 918 -9.04 29.85 -9.00
CA THR A 918 -8.24 30.43 -7.91
C THR A 918 -8.80 29.99 -6.54
N PRO A 919 -7.99 30.05 -5.47
CA PRO A 919 -8.48 29.75 -4.12
C PRO A 919 -9.76 30.49 -3.74
N GLU A 920 -9.87 31.77 -4.10
CA GLU A 920 -11.04 32.61 -3.82
C GLU A 920 -12.29 32.10 -4.59
N GLN A 921 -12.14 31.68 -5.84
CA GLN A 921 -13.24 31.13 -6.63
C GLN A 921 -13.71 29.78 -6.06
N VAL A 922 -12.78 28.89 -5.67
CA VAL A 922 -13.13 27.61 -5.08
C VAL A 922 -13.79 27.77 -3.72
N ALA A 923 -13.42 28.77 -2.92
CA ALA A 923 -14.04 29.10 -1.64
C ALA A 923 -15.54 29.41 -1.75
N GLU A 924 -16.03 29.89 -2.91
CA GLU A 924 -17.45 30.21 -3.14
C GLU A 924 -18.25 29.00 -3.69
N VAL A 925 -17.63 27.88 -4.00
CA VAL A 925 -18.32 26.71 -4.55
C VAL A 925 -19.03 25.92 -3.46
N LYS A 926 -20.34 25.90 -3.47
CA LYS A 926 -21.25 25.24 -2.48
C LYS A 926 -21.12 23.72 -2.56
N GLY A 927 -20.31 23.01 -2.97
CA GLY A 927 -20.17 21.54 -2.99
C GLY A 927 -18.76 21.11 -2.62
N SER A 928 -17.86 22.07 -2.49
CA SER A 928 -16.47 21.86 -2.13
C SER A 928 -16.29 21.89 -0.62
N TYR A 929 -15.89 20.75 -0.04
CA TYR A 929 -15.47 20.73 1.36
C TYR A 929 -14.21 21.58 1.57
N THR A 930 -13.24 21.47 0.67
CA THR A 930 -12.04 22.33 0.68
C THR A 930 -12.42 23.79 0.64
N GLY A 931 -13.34 24.20 -0.25
CA GLY A 931 -13.82 25.57 -0.37
C GLY A 931 -14.41 26.10 0.93
N LYS A 932 -15.18 25.28 1.66
CA LYS A 932 -15.76 25.67 2.95
C LYS A 932 -14.67 26.06 3.98
N TYR A 933 -13.71 25.16 4.23
CA TYR A 933 -12.65 25.44 5.23
C TYR A 933 -11.70 26.56 4.76
N LEU A 934 -11.45 26.63 3.45
CA LEU A 934 -10.64 27.68 2.85
C LEU A 934 -11.29 29.06 3.03
N LYS A 935 -12.61 29.20 2.87
CA LYS A 935 -13.34 30.44 3.10
C LYS A 935 -13.16 30.94 4.53
N GLU A 936 -13.36 30.06 5.51
CA GLU A 936 -13.17 30.39 6.92
C GLU A 936 -11.74 30.88 7.21
N MET A 937 -10.74 30.23 6.58
CA MET A 937 -9.33 30.61 6.74
C MET A 937 -9.01 31.98 6.08
N LEU A 938 -9.49 32.22 4.86
CA LEU A 938 -9.26 33.46 4.15
C LEU A 938 -9.86 34.65 4.91
N GLU A 939 -11.09 34.53 5.42
CA GLU A 939 -11.75 35.56 6.26
C GLU A 939 -10.97 35.80 7.56
N ARG A 940 -10.48 34.78 8.20
CA ARG A 940 -9.64 34.84 9.41
C ARG A 940 -8.32 35.57 9.14
N ASP A 941 -7.64 35.22 8.08
CA ASP A 941 -6.32 35.75 7.75
C ASP A 941 -6.42 37.20 7.29
N GLN A 942 -7.48 37.57 6.58
CA GLN A 942 -7.77 38.99 6.26
C GLN A 942 -7.94 39.83 7.52
N LYS A 943 -8.71 39.34 8.49
CA LYS A 943 -8.88 40.03 9.78
C LYS A 943 -7.55 40.19 10.52
N TRP A 944 -6.69 39.17 10.53
CA TRP A 944 -5.37 39.28 11.16
C TRP A 944 -4.44 40.25 10.45
N ALA A 945 -4.51 40.32 9.12
CA ALA A 945 -3.77 41.31 8.33
C ALA A 945 -4.21 42.75 8.67
N GLU A 946 -5.52 43.01 8.69
CA GLU A 946 -6.11 44.33 9.05
C GLU A 946 -5.73 44.77 10.47
N GLU A 947 -5.81 43.83 11.46
CA GLU A 947 -5.41 44.12 12.85
C GLU A 947 -3.92 44.46 12.97
N ARG A 948 -3.07 43.84 12.15
CA ARG A 948 -1.63 44.09 12.13
C ARG A 948 -1.31 45.42 11.51
N GLU A 949 -1.94 45.79 10.41
CA GLU A 949 -1.78 47.11 9.80
C GLU A 949 -2.24 48.23 10.74
N ALA A 950 -3.37 48.01 11.40
CA ALA A 950 -3.88 48.98 12.39
C ALA A 950 -2.92 49.19 13.58
N LYS A 951 -2.18 48.13 14.00
CA LYS A 951 -1.16 48.21 15.07
C LYS A 951 0.16 48.81 14.60
N GLN A 952 0.51 48.74 13.32
CA GLN A 952 1.70 49.38 12.75
C GLN A 952 1.48 50.89 12.47
N LYS A 953 0.22 51.31 12.26
CA LYS A 953 -0.15 52.70 12.06
C LYS A 953 -0.34 53.49 13.38
N LYS A 954 -0.37 52.79 14.52
CA LYS A 954 -0.34 53.36 15.90
C LYS A 954 1.09 53.30 16.45
#